data_05d74bfa5e550af331087944e9e6d12d
#
_entry.id   05d74bfa5e550af331087944e9e6d12d
#
_cell.length_a   1.000
_cell.length_b   1.000
_cell.length_c   1.000
_cell.angle_alpha   90.00
_cell.angle_beta   90.00
_cell.angle_gamma   90.00
#
_symmetry.space_group_name_H-M   'P 1'
#
loop_
_entity.id
_entity.type
_entity.pdbx_description
1 polymer ?
#
loop_
_entity_poly.entity_id
_entity_poly.type
_entity_poly.pdbx_seq_one_letter_code
_entity_poly.pdbx_strand_id
1 'polypeptide(L)'
;MPYHAKSFCLLVPLQACLHLLLAAMLGALAGCTVTPKPIADALHKERSQKDVEKMYAGQEDVDGKITLSQATARAIRYNMDYRTRMMEQAWSLGQLDVANFDLLPKMTVSAGYTDRSNPAFGYGFGQDGRVTTNPSASQERSIATSKSGFSWSVLDFGLSYYRAKQLANQSLISEERRRKAMQNLMQDVRLSFWRAYVAQTLLPEMGRLLRELDHNAFRAKIILAQRLLTPLQMISYRRSLIDLEQQLANRATELAQARVEFAQLINLSPDQGYELDAPSMDVAMRDFVGKVEVLDQLALENRPELREEGYRIRITELEKTRMQLQAIMPGISVDYSYNTSSNKYLLNGSWAAIGADAAANLVKLFSLPAVNKSAQAQKQMDEARRMAQAAAVLAQIRIAVTRYDVLGTEYQYWQDAIEDDKRFLETLTASANAGVETELELIRAKAKLLGTRASAGLAYATLEGAMGRIYNSVGLDVLPREMNRNDLVSLTTELDKRIQNWEQLNFSERKLLPLPAVSLAYANRVEPEVRAEIQKSIAHIFKVAHIDIRSDADLILTTDVEISGEPGGKVIGHITGKLIDKDEQVIAKIDQNSTLTYPVTAKQWSALGEAVGMKISEVLSAKNRKPLPKAMRAD
;
A
#
# COMPACT_ATOMS: atom_id res chain seq x y z
N MET A 1 88.55 -0.95 34.03
CA MET A 1 88.20 -2.36 33.71
C MET A 1 87.08 -2.80 34.62
N PRO A 2 86.11 -3.56 34.14
CA PRO A 2 85.11 -3.33 33.11
C PRO A 2 83.68 -3.40 33.72
N TYR A 3 82.78 -2.52 33.31
CA TYR A 3 81.35 -2.63 33.61
C TYR A 3 80.59 -2.56 32.27
N HIS A 4 80.54 -3.67 31.56
CA HIS A 4 79.62 -3.86 30.46
C HIS A 4 79.33 -5.34 30.30
N ALA A 5 78.24 -5.83 30.86
CA ALA A 5 77.53 -7.05 30.41
C ALA A 5 76.40 -7.46 31.38
N LYS A 6 75.29 -6.72 31.48
CA LYS A 6 74.08 -7.28 32.10
C LYS A 6 72.77 -6.71 31.53
N SER A 7 72.76 -5.97 30.43
CA SER A 7 71.53 -5.39 29.87
C SER A 7 70.91 -6.21 28.72
N PHE A 8 71.45 -7.33 28.32
CA PHE A 8 70.99 -8.05 27.12
C PHE A 8 70.03 -9.24 27.39
N CYS A 9 69.80 -9.59 28.66
CA CYS A 9 69.03 -10.80 28.98
C CYS A 9 67.53 -10.55 29.32
N LEU A 10 67.07 -9.30 29.41
CA LEU A 10 65.69 -8.97 29.78
C LEU A 10 64.79 -8.57 28.56
N LEU A 11 65.36 -8.37 27.38
CA LEU A 11 64.59 -7.99 26.17
C LEU A 11 64.00 -9.20 25.41
N VAL A 12 64.63 -10.38 25.55
CA VAL A 12 64.19 -11.60 24.85
C VAL A 12 62.84 -12.12 25.36
N PRO A 13 62.49 -12.14 26.66
CA PRO A 13 61.19 -12.60 27.12
C PRO A 13 60.05 -11.64 26.80
N LEU A 14 60.32 -10.33 26.69
CA LEU A 14 59.31 -9.33 26.36
C LEU A 14 58.86 -9.44 24.91
N GLN A 15 59.80 -9.68 23.99
CA GLN A 15 59.45 -9.92 22.57
C GLN A 15 58.72 -11.24 22.38
N ALA A 16 59.08 -12.31 23.10
CA ALA A 16 58.35 -13.57 23.04
C ALA A 16 56.90 -13.43 23.57
N CYS A 17 56.69 -12.70 24.66
CA CYS A 17 55.35 -12.38 25.15
C CYS A 17 54.54 -11.52 24.20
N LEU A 18 55.16 -10.56 23.51
CA LEU A 18 54.50 -9.70 22.52
C LEU A 18 54.06 -10.51 21.29
N HIS A 19 54.94 -11.43 20.82
CA HIS A 19 54.58 -12.32 19.69
C HIS A 19 53.51 -13.33 20.05
N LEU A 20 53.51 -13.86 21.29
CA LEU A 20 52.43 -14.74 21.78
C LEU A 20 51.08 -13.98 21.90
N LEU A 21 51.11 -12.76 22.39
CA LEU A 21 49.92 -11.90 22.44
C LEU A 21 49.40 -11.55 21.03
N LEU A 22 50.30 -11.24 20.10
CA LEU A 22 49.93 -10.94 18.70
C LEU A 22 49.39 -12.20 18.00
N ALA A 23 49.98 -13.37 18.24
CA ALA A 23 49.50 -14.64 17.72
C ALA A 23 48.13 -15.04 18.31
N ALA A 24 47.90 -14.78 19.60
CA ALA A 24 46.59 -14.98 20.26
C ALA A 24 45.53 -14.00 19.72
N MET A 25 45.89 -12.75 19.46
CA MET A 25 45.00 -11.73 18.88
C MET A 25 44.66 -12.04 17.42
N LEU A 26 45.61 -12.51 16.62
CA LEU A 26 45.39 -12.98 15.25
C LEU A 26 44.56 -14.27 15.22
N GLY A 27 44.78 -15.20 16.17
CA GLY A 27 43.96 -16.42 16.35
C GLY A 27 42.50 -16.08 16.75
N ALA A 28 42.29 -15.07 17.59
CA ALA A 28 40.96 -14.60 17.97
C ALA A 28 40.22 -13.93 16.80
N LEU A 29 40.94 -13.20 15.93
CA LEU A 29 40.36 -12.61 14.72
C LEU A 29 39.95 -13.65 13.66
N ALA A 30 40.68 -14.75 13.56
CA ALA A 30 40.34 -15.86 12.67
C ALA A 30 39.10 -16.66 13.14
N GLY A 31 38.82 -16.67 14.46
CA GLY A 31 37.66 -17.33 15.05
C GLY A 31 36.32 -16.57 14.93
N CYS A 32 36.34 -15.29 14.52
CA CYS A 32 35.14 -14.44 14.45
C CYS A 32 34.44 -14.41 13.08
N THR A 33 34.81 -15.30 12.14
CA THR A 33 34.08 -15.41 10.88
C THR A 33 32.75 -16.13 11.09
N VAL A 34 31.64 -15.40 10.96
CA VAL A 34 30.30 -15.99 10.97
C VAL A 34 30.06 -16.69 9.62
N THR A 35 30.05 -18.00 9.64
CA THR A 35 29.67 -18.78 8.45
C THR A 35 28.16 -19.02 8.43
N PRO A 36 27.50 -18.84 7.27
CA PRO A 36 26.08 -19.20 7.13
C PRO A 36 25.87 -20.69 7.45
N LYS A 37 25.00 -20.98 8.41
CA LYS A 37 24.61 -22.37 8.73
C LYS A 37 23.23 -22.63 8.12
N PRO A 38 23.08 -23.56 7.16
CA PRO A 38 21.78 -23.99 6.67
C PRO A 38 20.94 -24.58 7.80
N ILE A 39 19.62 -24.45 7.66
CA ILE A 39 18.70 -25.10 8.59
C ILE A 39 18.82 -26.60 8.42
N ALA A 40 18.99 -27.32 9.52
CA ALA A 40 19.07 -28.78 9.49
C ALA A 40 17.75 -29.40 9.03
N ASP A 41 17.79 -30.42 8.19
CA ASP A 41 16.61 -31.07 7.62
C ASP A 41 15.61 -31.57 8.68
N ALA A 42 16.13 -32.09 9.81
CA ALA A 42 15.32 -32.52 10.95
C ALA A 42 14.50 -31.34 11.54
N LEU A 43 15.12 -30.18 11.71
CA LEU A 43 14.44 -28.98 12.21
C LEU A 43 13.44 -28.44 11.19
N HIS A 44 13.77 -28.54 9.91
CA HIS A 44 12.85 -28.13 8.84
C HIS A 44 11.61 -29.04 8.80
N LYS A 45 11.80 -30.36 8.94
CA LYS A 45 10.71 -31.34 9.02
C LYS A 45 9.82 -31.12 10.25
N GLU A 46 10.40 -30.88 11.43
CA GLU A 46 9.64 -30.56 12.64
C GLU A 46 8.82 -29.27 12.49
N ARG A 47 9.43 -28.21 11.88
CA ARG A 47 8.70 -26.95 11.62
C ARG A 47 7.54 -27.16 10.66
N SER A 48 7.75 -27.85 9.54
CA SER A 48 6.69 -28.08 8.55
C SER A 48 5.48 -28.83 9.14
N GLN A 49 5.70 -29.79 10.04
CA GLN A 49 4.60 -30.46 10.74
C GLN A 49 3.82 -29.50 11.65
N LYS A 50 4.55 -28.71 12.45
CA LYS A 50 3.94 -27.69 13.33
C LYS A 50 3.22 -26.59 12.53
N ASP A 51 3.72 -26.25 11.34
CA ASP A 51 3.10 -25.24 10.48
C ASP A 51 1.75 -25.74 9.95
N VAL A 52 1.64 -27.01 9.53
CA VAL A 52 0.37 -27.62 9.10
C VAL A 52 -0.64 -27.63 10.24
N GLU A 53 -0.22 -28.05 11.45
CA GLU A 53 -1.11 -28.02 12.62
C GLU A 53 -1.62 -26.61 12.94
N LYS A 54 -0.73 -25.63 12.94
CA LYS A 54 -1.06 -24.25 13.28
C LYS A 54 -1.90 -23.54 12.19
N MET A 55 -1.72 -23.93 10.94
CA MET A 55 -2.39 -23.33 9.80
C MET A 55 -3.91 -23.45 9.92
N TYR A 56 -4.41 -24.57 10.43
CA TYR A 56 -5.84 -24.86 10.56
C TYR A 56 -6.34 -24.86 12.01
N ALA A 57 -5.45 -24.63 12.99
CA ALA A 57 -5.84 -24.65 14.40
C ALA A 57 -6.80 -23.50 14.76
N GLY A 58 -7.82 -23.80 15.56
CA GLY A 58 -8.74 -22.81 16.11
C GLY A 58 -9.70 -22.21 15.10
N GLN A 59 -9.92 -22.87 13.97
CA GLN A 59 -10.96 -22.48 13.03
C GLN A 59 -12.32 -23.01 13.49
N GLU A 60 -13.34 -22.18 13.28
CA GLU A 60 -14.74 -22.63 13.48
C GLU A 60 -15.12 -23.58 12.34
N ASP A 61 -15.83 -24.65 12.69
CA ASP A 61 -16.34 -25.60 11.72
C ASP A 61 -17.30 -24.92 10.72
N VAL A 62 -17.41 -25.51 9.54
CA VAL A 62 -18.34 -25.05 8.53
C VAL A 62 -19.66 -25.80 8.73
N ASP A 63 -20.60 -25.13 9.37
CA ASP A 63 -21.95 -25.66 9.52
C ASP A 63 -22.84 -25.20 8.35
N GLY A 64 -23.22 -26.14 7.48
CA GLY A 64 -24.12 -25.88 6.36
C GLY A 64 -23.44 -25.31 5.11
N LYS A 65 -24.20 -24.52 4.35
CA LYS A 65 -23.72 -23.90 3.10
C LYS A 65 -23.09 -22.54 3.35
N ILE A 66 -22.01 -22.25 2.65
CA ILE A 66 -21.26 -21.00 2.79
C ILE A 66 -21.82 -19.96 1.82
N THR A 67 -22.29 -18.84 2.34
CA THR A 67 -22.65 -17.65 1.53
C THR A 67 -21.41 -16.82 1.19
N LEU A 68 -21.54 -15.88 0.24
CA LEU A 68 -20.45 -14.96 -0.11
C LEU A 68 -19.96 -14.14 1.09
N SER A 69 -20.87 -13.68 1.94
CA SER A 69 -20.53 -12.91 3.14
C SER A 69 -19.81 -13.75 4.19
N GLN A 70 -20.26 -14.98 4.40
CA GLN A 70 -19.57 -15.94 5.27
C GLN A 70 -18.18 -16.30 4.73
N ALA A 71 -18.05 -16.53 3.41
CA ALA A 71 -16.76 -16.76 2.76
C ALA A 71 -15.80 -15.58 2.98
N THR A 72 -16.31 -14.36 2.80
CA THR A 72 -15.52 -13.14 3.01
C THR A 72 -15.13 -12.96 4.47
N ALA A 73 -16.05 -13.23 5.42
CA ALA A 73 -15.77 -13.19 6.85
C ALA A 73 -14.68 -14.20 7.25
N ARG A 74 -14.78 -15.44 6.75
CA ARG A 74 -13.76 -16.47 6.98
C ARG A 74 -12.41 -16.08 6.40
N ALA A 75 -12.38 -15.53 5.17
CA ALA A 75 -11.15 -15.05 4.56
C ALA A 75 -10.51 -13.94 5.40
N ILE A 76 -11.25 -12.94 5.85
CA ILE A 76 -10.73 -11.85 6.70
C ILE A 76 -10.17 -12.39 8.02
N ARG A 77 -10.77 -13.43 8.59
CA ARG A 77 -10.33 -13.99 9.87
C ARG A 77 -9.17 -14.96 9.74
N TYR A 78 -9.18 -15.83 8.73
CA TYR A 78 -8.28 -16.98 8.65
C TYR A 78 -7.25 -16.93 7.52
N ASN A 79 -7.40 -16.04 6.52
CA ASN A 79 -6.43 -15.95 5.43
C ASN A 79 -5.04 -15.57 5.95
N MET A 80 -4.02 -16.37 5.61
CA MET A 80 -2.67 -16.23 6.15
C MET A 80 -1.95 -15.00 5.61
N ASP A 81 -2.16 -14.62 4.34
CA ASP A 81 -1.55 -13.42 3.76
C ASP A 81 -2.10 -12.15 4.41
N TYR A 82 -3.42 -12.10 4.62
CA TYR A 82 -4.03 -10.99 5.34
C TYR A 82 -3.58 -10.92 6.80
N ARG A 83 -3.44 -12.08 7.48
CA ARG A 83 -2.90 -12.16 8.83
C ARG A 83 -1.46 -11.63 8.91
N THR A 84 -0.64 -11.88 7.89
CA THR A 84 0.71 -11.31 7.81
C THR A 84 0.66 -9.78 7.81
N ARG A 85 -0.25 -9.16 7.04
CA ARG A 85 -0.45 -7.70 7.04
C ARG A 85 -0.91 -7.14 8.38
N MET A 86 -1.74 -7.90 9.10
CA MET A 86 -2.12 -7.54 10.48
C MET A 86 -0.92 -7.55 11.43
N MET A 87 -0.05 -8.56 11.32
CA MET A 87 1.17 -8.64 12.13
C MET A 87 2.19 -7.55 11.77
N GLU A 88 2.32 -7.17 10.48
CA GLU A 88 3.13 -6.02 10.05
C GLU A 88 2.66 -4.71 10.71
N GLN A 89 1.34 -4.49 10.80
CA GLN A 89 0.79 -3.33 11.52
C GLN A 89 1.10 -3.41 13.02
N ALA A 90 0.86 -4.55 13.66
CA ALA A 90 1.16 -4.76 15.08
C ALA A 90 2.66 -4.55 15.39
N TRP A 91 3.54 -5.06 14.52
CA TRP A 91 4.98 -4.83 14.64
C TRP A 91 5.36 -3.36 14.53
N SER A 92 4.74 -2.64 13.58
CA SER A 92 4.97 -1.21 13.38
C SER A 92 4.51 -0.38 14.59
N LEU A 93 3.42 -0.77 15.25
CA LEU A 93 2.98 -0.17 16.53
C LEU A 93 3.97 -0.47 17.65
N GLY A 94 4.46 -1.71 17.75
CA GLY A 94 5.49 -2.07 18.72
C GLY A 94 6.79 -1.27 18.54
N GLN A 95 7.17 -0.95 17.30
CA GLN A 95 8.32 -0.06 17.04
C GLN A 95 8.08 1.37 17.55
N LEU A 96 6.85 1.87 17.43
CA LEU A 96 6.48 3.17 17.99
C LEU A 96 6.55 3.14 19.53
N ASP A 97 6.07 2.06 20.17
CA ASP A 97 6.13 1.91 21.62
C ASP A 97 7.58 1.90 22.11
N VAL A 98 8.47 1.16 21.43
CA VAL A 98 9.92 1.18 21.74
C VAL A 98 10.49 2.60 21.61
N ALA A 99 10.14 3.32 20.53
CA ALA A 99 10.64 4.69 20.32
C ALA A 99 10.12 5.69 21.38
N ASN A 100 8.99 5.43 21.99
CA ASN A 100 8.49 6.24 23.11
C ASN A 100 9.40 6.11 24.36
N PHE A 101 10.07 4.97 24.56
CA PHE A 101 11.07 4.83 25.63
C PHE A 101 12.32 5.67 25.36
N ASP A 102 12.67 5.94 24.08
CA ASP A 102 13.81 6.80 23.74
C ASP A 102 13.58 8.28 24.14
N LEU A 103 12.36 8.66 24.51
CA LEU A 103 12.02 9.98 25.07
C LEU A 103 12.40 10.12 26.55
N LEU A 104 12.63 9.01 27.25
CA LEU A 104 12.93 9.02 28.67
C LEU A 104 14.43 9.34 28.92
N PRO A 105 14.77 9.90 30.08
CA PRO A 105 16.15 10.04 30.49
C PRO A 105 16.88 8.68 30.47
N LYS A 106 18.13 8.68 30.03
CA LYS A 106 18.96 7.48 30.03
C LYS A 106 19.44 7.18 31.45
N MET A 107 19.07 6.03 31.97
CA MET A 107 19.61 5.52 33.23
C MET A 107 20.80 4.60 32.92
N THR A 108 21.92 4.85 33.57
CA THR A 108 23.15 4.09 33.39
C THR A 108 23.69 3.61 34.74
N VAL A 109 24.13 2.37 34.75
CA VAL A 109 24.92 1.81 35.84
C VAL A 109 26.20 1.27 35.22
N SER A 110 27.33 1.71 35.73
CA SER A 110 28.63 1.23 35.29
C SER A 110 29.51 0.84 36.47
N ALA A 111 30.26 -0.23 36.31
CA ALA A 111 31.28 -0.64 37.26
C ALA A 111 32.59 -0.82 36.49
N GLY A 112 33.68 -0.36 37.03
CA GLY A 112 34.98 -0.44 36.43
C GLY A 112 36.02 -0.88 37.46
N TYR A 113 36.99 -1.65 37.02
CA TYR A 113 38.20 -1.97 37.77
C TYR A 113 39.41 -1.58 36.95
N THR A 114 40.29 -0.78 37.54
CA THR A 114 41.51 -0.31 36.89
C THR A 114 42.70 -0.78 37.73
N ASP A 115 43.62 -1.51 37.14
CA ASP A 115 44.92 -1.85 37.71
C ASP A 115 46.02 -1.27 36.85
N ARG A 116 46.89 -0.47 37.45
CA ARG A 116 48.00 0.19 36.75
C ARG A 116 49.30 -0.59 36.98
N SER A 117 50.16 -0.63 35.98
CA SER A 117 51.46 -1.29 36.08
C SER A 117 52.38 -0.59 37.12
N ASN A 118 52.13 0.69 37.40
CA ASN A 118 52.88 1.48 38.38
C ASN A 118 51.95 2.41 39.18
N PRO A 119 52.29 2.77 40.42
CA PRO A 119 51.53 3.73 41.22
C PRO A 119 51.54 5.11 40.55
N ALA A 120 50.40 5.86 40.71
CA ALA A 120 50.26 7.21 40.20
C ALA A 120 50.86 8.24 41.22
N PHE A 121 52.16 8.47 41.12
CA PHE A 121 52.81 9.54 41.87
C PHE A 121 52.82 10.82 41.03
N GLY A 122 52.57 11.95 41.68
CA GLY A 122 52.69 13.27 41.12
C GLY A 122 53.50 14.19 42.07
N TYR A 123 54.16 15.15 41.50
CA TYR A 123 54.76 16.24 42.28
C TYR A 123 53.76 17.41 42.34
N GLY A 124 53.57 17.94 43.57
CA GLY A 124 52.79 19.17 43.78
C GLY A 124 53.65 20.41 43.56
N PHE A 125 52.96 21.54 43.33
CA PHE A 125 53.61 22.87 43.37
C PHE A 125 53.28 23.57 44.70
N GLY A 126 54.33 24.02 45.38
CA GLY A 126 54.16 24.89 46.54
C GLY A 126 53.63 26.29 46.14
N GLN A 127 53.17 27.05 47.10
CA GLN A 127 52.75 28.45 46.86
C GLN A 127 53.86 29.35 46.35
N ASP A 128 55.11 28.95 46.54
CA ASP A 128 56.34 29.60 46.03
C ASP A 128 56.66 29.23 44.57
N GLY A 129 55.80 28.46 43.88
CA GLY A 129 55.99 27.99 42.52
C GLY A 129 57.05 26.88 42.36
N ARG A 130 57.60 26.38 43.45
CA ARG A 130 58.60 25.27 43.42
C ARG A 130 57.90 23.93 43.43
N VAL A 131 58.47 22.97 42.67
CA VAL A 131 58.03 21.58 42.67
C VAL A 131 58.37 20.96 44.02
N THR A 132 57.45 20.27 44.67
CA THR A 132 57.69 19.54 45.93
C THR A 132 58.68 18.39 45.68
N THR A 133 59.70 18.29 46.52
CA THR A 133 60.74 17.26 46.39
C THR A 133 60.23 15.84 46.67
N ASN A 134 59.16 15.71 47.40
CA ASN A 134 58.52 14.42 47.74
C ASN A 134 57.30 14.20 46.85
N PRO A 135 57.30 13.14 46.04
CA PRO A 135 56.11 12.79 45.26
C PRO A 135 54.98 12.31 46.18
N SER A 136 53.76 12.74 45.89
CA SER A 136 52.55 12.29 46.59
C SER A 136 51.71 11.39 45.70
N ALA A 137 51.03 10.41 46.30
CA ALA A 137 50.07 9.57 45.61
C ALA A 137 48.64 10.03 45.90
N SER A 138 47.89 10.30 44.87
CA SER A 138 46.43 10.65 44.97
C SER A 138 45.53 9.51 44.57
N GLN A 139 46.11 8.47 43.96
CA GLN A 139 45.38 7.28 43.50
C GLN A 139 46.10 5.97 43.85
N GLU A 140 45.35 5.00 44.30
CA GLU A 140 45.89 3.63 44.44
C GLU A 140 46.20 3.03 43.06
N ARG A 141 47.04 2.00 43.05
CA ARG A 141 47.39 1.21 41.87
C ARG A 141 46.13 0.50 41.31
N SER A 142 45.33 -0.07 42.20
CA SER A 142 44.14 -0.87 41.84
C SER A 142 42.93 -0.18 42.44
N ILE A 143 42.00 0.24 41.59
CA ILE A 143 40.78 1.00 41.97
C ILE A 143 39.56 0.34 41.36
N ALA A 144 38.59 0.02 42.17
CA ALA A 144 37.23 -0.30 41.74
C ALA A 144 36.36 0.95 41.82
N THR A 145 35.61 1.20 40.75
CA THR A 145 34.67 2.34 40.68
C THR A 145 33.28 1.85 40.28
N SER A 146 32.25 2.47 40.87
CA SER A 146 30.92 2.30 40.32
C SER A 146 30.25 3.67 40.16
N LYS A 147 29.42 3.77 39.13
CA LYS A 147 28.64 4.97 38.83
C LYS A 147 27.24 4.55 38.47
N SER A 148 26.24 5.08 39.14
CA SER A 148 24.84 4.99 38.76
C SER A 148 24.27 6.38 38.60
N GLY A 149 23.46 6.58 37.59
CA GLY A 149 22.92 7.91 37.36
C GLY A 149 21.95 7.97 36.19
N PHE A 150 21.43 9.15 35.94
CA PHE A 150 20.66 9.45 34.74
C PHE A 150 21.29 10.63 34.00
N SER A 151 21.12 10.59 32.68
CA SER A 151 21.50 11.68 31.76
C SER A 151 20.31 12.02 30.89
N TRP A 152 20.03 13.29 30.73
CA TRP A 152 18.98 13.79 29.85
C TRP A 152 19.51 14.89 28.97
N SER A 153 19.42 14.68 27.66
CA SER A 153 19.84 15.64 26.62
C SER A 153 18.62 16.23 25.95
N VAL A 154 18.52 17.55 25.93
CA VAL A 154 17.41 18.27 25.28
C VAL A 154 17.41 18.03 23.78
N LEU A 155 18.60 17.99 23.16
CA LEU A 155 18.73 17.69 21.73
C LEU A 155 18.30 16.24 21.43
N ASP A 156 18.78 15.26 22.23
CA ASP A 156 18.41 13.85 22.03
C ASP A 156 16.91 13.65 22.19
N PHE A 157 16.31 14.29 23.21
CA PHE A 157 14.85 14.28 23.39
C PHE A 157 14.12 14.83 22.16
N GLY A 158 14.56 15.97 21.62
CA GLY A 158 13.96 16.56 20.42
C GLY A 158 14.08 15.64 19.20
N LEU A 159 15.26 15.04 18.98
CA LEU A 159 15.48 14.08 17.88
C LEU A 159 14.65 12.82 18.03
N SER A 160 14.56 12.27 19.25
CA SER A 160 13.72 11.10 19.56
C SER A 160 12.24 11.40 19.38
N TYR A 161 11.78 12.60 19.77
CA TYR A 161 10.39 13.03 19.57
C TYR A 161 9.99 13.06 18.07
N TYR A 162 10.82 13.65 17.21
CA TYR A 162 10.55 13.62 15.78
C TYR A 162 10.65 12.21 15.21
N ARG A 163 11.55 11.36 15.74
CA ARG A 163 11.63 9.96 15.37
C ARG A 163 10.36 9.18 15.72
N ALA A 164 9.86 9.36 16.94
CA ALA A 164 8.59 8.74 17.37
C ALA A 164 7.41 9.19 16.50
N LYS A 165 7.33 10.49 16.14
CA LYS A 165 6.33 10.99 15.19
C LYS A 165 6.45 10.36 13.80
N GLN A 166 7.65 10.11 13.30
CA GLN A 166 7.86 9.41 12.02
C GLN A 166 7.35 7.96 12.11
N LEU A 167 7.65 7.25 13.20
CA LEU A 167 7.18 5.89 13.42
C LEU A 167 5.65 5.82 13.60
N ALA A 168 5.04 6.83 14.23
CA ALA A 168 3.59 6.96 14.27
C ALA A 168 2.97 7.08 12.86
N ASN A 169 3.56 7.89 11.97
CA ASN A 169 3.10 7.93 10.58
C ASN A 169 3.40 6.62 9.83
N GLN A 170 4.51 5.93 10.15
CA GLN A 170 4.82 4.62 9.59
C GLN A 170 3.79 3.55 9.99
N SER A 171 3.28 3.59 11.23
CA SER A 171 2.20 2.69 11.67
C SER A 171 0.89 2.95 10.92
N LEU A 172 0.56 4.22 10.62
CA LEU A 172 -0.58 4.58 9.77
C LEU A 172 -0.41 4.10 8.33
N ILE A 173 0.80 4.12 7.77
CA ILE A 173 1.11 3.52 6.47
C ILE A 173 0.83 2.01 6.50
N SER A 174 1.25 1.32 7.56
CA SER A 174 0.99 -0.13 7.71
C SER A 174 -0.51 -0.43 7.83
N GLU A 175 -1.28 0.45 8.48
CA GLU A 175 -2.75 0.36 8.52
C GLU A 175 -3.38 0.50 7.13
N GLU A 176 -2.97 1.50 6.33
CA GLU A 176 -3.51 1.68 4.98
C GLU A 176 -3.15 0.48 4.07
N ARG A 177 -1.94 -0.07 4.20
CA ARG A 177 -1.54 -1.30 3.50
C ARG A 177 -2.41 -2.51 3.89
N ARG A 178 -2.72 -2.65 5.17
CA ARG A 178 -3.65 -3.68 5.65
C ARG A 178 -5.06 -3.48 5.08
N ARG A 179 -5.56 -2.22 5.01
CA ARG A 179 -6.84 -1.89 4.37
C ARG A 179 -6.84 -2.29 2.90
N LYS A 180 -5.77 -1.98 2.17
CA LYS A 180 -5.62 -2.38 0.77
C LYS A 180 -5.62 -3.90 0.60
N ALA A 181 -4.89 -4.62 1.45
CA ALA A 181 -4.87 -6.08 1.42
C ALA A 181 -6.26 -6.68 1.66
N MET A 182 -7.05 -6.09 2.59
CA MET A 182 -8.43 -6.51 2.83
C MET A 182 -9.34 -6.28 1.62
N GLN A 183 -9.22 -5.12 0.96
CA GLN A 183 -9.99 -4.81 -0.26
C GLN A 183 -9.64 -5.78 -1.41
N ASN A 184 -8.36 -6.10 -1.58
CA ASN A 184 -7.93 -7.09 -2.56
C ASN A 184 -8.48 -8.47 -2.22
N LEU A 185 -8.35 -8.91 -0.97
CA LEU A 185 -8.85 -10.21 -0.51
C LEU A 185 -10.34 -10.38 -0.79
N MET A 186 -11.16 -9.35 -0.52
CA MET A 186 -12.59 -9.41 -0.82
C MET A 186 -12.89 -9.55 -2.31
N GLN A 187 -12.16 -8.82 -3.16
CA GLN A 187 -12.29 -8.95 -4.62
C GLN A 187 -11.95 -10.38 -5.06
N ASP A 188 -10.86 -10.95 -4.53
CA ASP A 188 -10.39 -12.28 -4.88
C ASP A 188 -11.35 -13.36 -4.38
N VAL A 189 -11.88 -13.21 -3.15
CA VAL A 189 -12.91 -14.09 -2.62
C VAL A 189 -14.18 -14.06 -3.47
N ARG A 190 -14.65 -12.87 -3.89
CA ARG A 190 -15.83 -12.74 -4.74
C ARG A 190 -15.68 -13.47 -6.06
N LEU A 191 -14.58 -13.26 -6.76
CA LEU A 191 -14.27 -13.96 -8.01
C LEU A 191 -14.20 -15.47 -7.81
N SER A 192 -13.43 -15.90 -6.82
CA SER A 192 -13.17 -17.31 -6.54
C SER A 192 -14.44 -18.05 -6.04
N PHE A 193 -15.29 -17.39 -5.25
CA PHE A 193 -16.58 -17.90 -4.80
C PHE A 193 -17.47 -18.28 -5.98
N TRP A 194 -17.65 -17.36 -6.93
CA TRP A 194 -18.50 -17.63 -8.09
C TRP A 194 -17.92 -18.71 -9.01
N ARG A 195 -16.60 -18.73 -9.20
CA ARG A 195 -15.93 -19.82 -9.94
C ARG A 195 -16.14 -21.18 -9.26
N ALA A 196 -16.01 -21.23 -7.94
CA ALA A 196 -16.23 -22.44 -7.16
C ALA A 196 -17.71 -22.87 -7.15
N TYR A 197 -18.66 -21.92 -7.17
CA TYR A 197 -20.09 -22.21 -7.26
C TYR A 197 -20.45 -22.82 -8.64
N VAL A 198 -19.91 -22.26 -9.73
CA VAL A 198 -20.04 -22.85 -11.07
C VAL A 198 -19.49 -24.28 -11.09
N ALA A 199 -18.35 -24.48 -10.46
CA ALA A 199 -17.75 -25.82 -10.34
C ALA A 199 -18.65 -26.78 -9.55
N GLN A 200 -19.24 -26.33 -8.42
CA GLN A 200 -20.17 -27.14 -7.62
C GLN A 200 -21.37 -27.61 -8.44
N THR A 201 -21.92 -26.74 -9.28
CA THR A 201 -23.11 -27.06 -10.08
C THR A 201 -22.82 -27.95 -11.28
N LEU A 202 -21.70 -27.73 -11.97
CA LEU A 202 -21.42 -28.35 -13.28
C LEU A 202 -20.53 -29.59 -13.21
N LEU A 203 -19.62 -29.71 -12.23
CA LEU A 203 -18.73 -30.88 -12.14
C LEU A 203 -19.48 -32.24 -12.06
N PRO A 204 -20.60 -32.38 -11.31
CA PRO A 204 -21.34 -33.63 -11.30
C PRO A 204 -21.93 -34.02 -12.68
N GLU A 205 -22.41 -33.02 -13.43
CA GLU A 205 -22.93 -33.22 -14.79
C GLU A 205 -21.82 -33.58 -15.76
N MET A 206 -20.67 -32.89 -15.72
CA MET A 206 -19.50 -33.20 -16.51
C MET A 206 -18.98 -34.60 -16.23
N GLY A 207 -18.90 -34.98 -14.97
CA GLY A 207 -18.50 -36.33 -14.59
C GLY A 207 -19.44 -37.43 -15.12
N ARG A 208 -20.75 -37.17 -15.20
CA ARG A 208 -21.70 -38.11 -15.84
C ARG A 208 -21.45 -38.23 -17.35
N LEU A 209 -21.30 -37.10 -18.02
CA LEU A 209 -21.06 -37.09 -19.47
C LEU A 209 -19.68 -37.68 -19.84
N LEU A 210 -18.65 -37.48 -19.05
CA LEU A 210 -17.34 -38.12 -19.25
C LEU A 210 -17.44 -39.66 -19.19
N ARG A 211 -18.20 -40.19 -18.23
CA ARG A 211 -18.45 -41.65 -18.16
C ARG A 211 -19.26 -42.16 -19.35
N GLU A 212 -20.26 -41.39 -19.85
CA GLU A 212 -21.02 -41.70 -21.05
C GLU A 212 -20.11 -41.74 -22.28
N LEU A 213 -19.17 -40.79 -22.43
CA LEU A 213 -18.17 -40.72 -23.49
C LEU A 213 -17.21 -41.91 -23.44
N ASP A 214 -16.65 -42.25 -22.30
CA ASP A 214 -15.76 -43.39 -22.11
C ASP A 214 -16.44 -44.72 -22.46
N HIS A 215 -17.70 -44.90 -21.97
CA HIS A 215 -18.50 -46.07 -22.31
C HIS A 215 -18.75 -46.21 -23.81
N ASN A 216 -19.08 -45.12 -24.53
CA ASN A 216 -19.29 -45.12 -25.96
C ASN A 216 -18.00 -45.30 -26.75
N ALA A 217 -16.87 -44.76 -26.31
CA ALA A 217 -15.55 -45.02 -26.89
C ALA A 217 -15.14 -46.51 -26.75
N PHE A 218 -15.48 -47.13 -25.61
CA PHE A 218 -15.25 -48.56 -25.40
C PHE A 218 -16.16 -49.43 -26.32
N ARG A 219 -17.45 -49.10 -26.43
CA ARG A 219 -18.40 -49.78 -27.37
C ARG A 219 -17.89 -49.64 -28.81
N ALA A 220 -17.46 -48.50 -29.25
CA ALA A 220 -16.88 -48.27 -30.59
C ALA A 220 -15.68 -49.18 -30.86
N LYS A 221 -14.82 -49.42 -29.86
CA LYS A 221 -13.69 -50.37 -30.00
C LYS A 221 -14.14 -51.79 -30.23
N ILE A 222 -15.23 -52.26 -29.58
CA ILE A 222 -15.80 -53.59 -29.77
C ILE A 222 -16.39 -53.72 -31.19
N ILE A 223 -17.21 -52.75 -31.65
CA ILE A 223 -17.82 -52.73 -32.97
C ILE A 223 -16.77 -52.78 -34.07
N LEU A 224 -15.66 -52.04 -33.91
CA LEU A 224 -14.51 -52.07 -34.83
C LEU A 224 -13.88 -53.48 -34.91
N ALA A 225 -13.72 -54.14 -33.75
CA ALA A 225 -13.14 -55.48 -33.69
C ALA A 225 -14.05 -56.52 -34.38
N GLN A 226 -15.40 -56.33 -34.33
CA GLN A 226 -16.39 -57.18 -34.98
C GLN A 226 -16.59 -56.89 -36.48
N ARG A 227 -15.90 -55.87 -37.07
CA ARG A 227 -15.97 -55.48 -38.49
C ARG A 227 -17.40 -55.14 -38.98
N LEU A 228 -18.26 -54.62 -38.12
CA LEU A 228 -19.64 -54.29 -38.46
C LEU A 228 -19.77 -52.97 -39.27
N LEU A 229 -18.78 -52.13 -39.27
CA LEU A 229 -18.67 -50.85 -40.02
C LEU A 229 -17.30 -50.72 -40.68
N THR A 230 -17.19 -49.79 -41.65
CA THR A 230 -15.91 -49.53 -42.27
C THR A 230 -14.90 -49.02 -41.24
N PRO A 231 -13.62 -49.47 -41.32
CA PRO A 231 -12.58 -49.04 -40.38
C PRO A 231 -12.44 -47.52 -40.30
N LEU A 232 -12.55 -46.82 -41.42
CA LEU A 232 -12.42 -45.34 -41.46
C LEU A 232 -13.54 -44.63 -40.69
N GLN A 233 -14.79 -45.04 -40.90
CA GLN A 233 -15.95 -44.47 -40.17
C GLN A 233 -15.82 -44.67 -38.66
N MET A 234 -15.43 -45.88 -38.26
CA MET A 234 -15.31 -46.19 -36.83
C MET A 234 -14.12 -45.50 -36.18
N ILE A 235 -13.00 -45.34 -36.88
CA ILE A 235 -11.84 -44.59 -36.40
C ILE A 235 -12.20 -43.10 -36.23
N SER A 236 -12.89 -42.51 -37.23
CA SER A 236 -13.34 -41.11 -37.14
C SER A 236 -14.35 -40.87 -36.02
N TYR A 237 -15.29 -41.82 -35.85
CA TYR A 237 -16.24 -41.78 -34.72
C TYR A 237 -15.52 -41.80 -33.37
N ARG A 238 -14.63 -42.77 -33.16
CA ARG A 238 -13.85 -42.88 -31.93
C ARG A 238 -12.96 -41.66 -31.71
N ARG A 239 -12.35 -41.13 -32.77
CA ARG A 239 -11.53 -39.91 -32.66
C ARG A 239 -12.36 -38.73 -32.16
N SER A 240 -13.57 -38.54 -32.69
CA SER A 240 -14.48 -37.48 -32.23
C SER A 240 -14.89 -37.62 -30.78
N LEU A 241 -15.12 -38.86 -30.28
CA LEU A 241 -15.41 -39.09 -28.86
C LEU A 241 -14.22 -38.72 -27.99
N ILE A 242 -13.00 -39.12 -28.38
CA ILE A 242 -11.78 -38.77 -27.62
C ILE A 242 -11.56 -37.25 -27.59
N ASP A 243 -11.76 -36.55 -28.70
CA ASP A 243 -11.60 -35.09 -28.77
C ASP A 243 -12.63 -34.38 -27.88
N LEU A 244 -13.88 -34.86 -27.80
CA LEU A 244 -14.90 -34.35 -26.89
C LEU A 244 -14.57 -34.63 -25.42
N GLU A 245 -14.12 -35.86 -25.14
CA GLU A 245 -13.67 -36.26 -23.80
C GLU A 245 -12.54 -35.36 -23.29
N GLN A 246 -11.53 -35.12 -24.15
CA GLN A 246 -10.40 -34.25 -23.80
C GLN A 246 -10.84 -32.80 -23.52
N GLN A 247 -11.73 -32.24 -24.37
CA GLN A 247 -12.25 -30.88 -24.15
C GLN A 247 -13.02 -30.77 -22.83
N LEU A 248 -13.91 -31.75 -22.57
CA LEU A 248 -14.71 -31.77 -21.34
C LEU A 248 -13.85 -32.00 -20.09
N ALA A 249 -12.86 -32.89 -20.16
CA ALA A 249 -11.92 -33.15 -19.08
C ALA A 249 -11.07 -31.91 -18.73
N ASN A 250 -10.60 -31.15 -19.74
CA ASN A 250 -9.89 -29.91 -19.52
C ASN A 250 -10.75 -28.88 -18.78
N ARG A 251 -12.02 -28.73 -19.17
CA ARG A 251 -12.97 -27.84 -18.48
C ARG A 251 -13.27 -28.32 -17.06
N ALA A 252 -13.45 -29.61 -16.85
CA ALA A 252 -13.65 -30.18 -15.53
C ALA A 252 -12.45 -29.93 -14.60
N THR A 253 -11.23 -30.05 -15.14
CA THR A 253 -10.00 -29.76 -14.40
C THR A 253 -9.92 -28.29 -13.99
N GLU A 254 -10.22 -27.35 -14.90
CA GLU A 254 -10.26 -25.91 -14.60
C GLU A 254 -11.26 -25.60 -13.46
N LEU A 255 -12.44 -26.18 -13.52
CA LEU A 255 -13.47 -26.01 -12.49
C LEU A 255 -13.07 -26.66 -11.15
N ALA A 256 -12.43 -27.84 -11.20
CA ALA A 256 -11.93 -28.48 -9.98
C ALA A 256 -10.84 -27.65 -9.29
N GLN A 257 -9.94 -27.04 -10.06
CA GLN A 257 -8.92 -26.12 -9.54
C GLN A 257 -9.57 -24.90 -8.88
N ALA A 258 -10.63 -24.33 -9.45
CA ALA A 258 -11.34 -23.19 -8.87
C ALA A 258 -11.90 -23.50 -7.46
N ARG A 259 -12.32 -24.74 -7.17
CA ARG A 259 -12.73 -25.14 -5.82
C ARG A 259 -11.57 -25.13 -4.83
N VAL A 260 -10.39 -25.58 -5.25
CA VAL A 260 -9.19 -25.60 -4.40
C VAL A 260 -8.70 -24.17 -4.14
N GLU A 261 -8.66 -23.32 -5.18
CA GLU A 261 -8.30 -21.90 -5.04
C GLU A 261 -9.20 -21.17 -4.04
N PHE A 262 -10.51 -21.42 -4.10
CA PHE A 262 -11.46 -20.84 -3.15
C PHE A 262 -11.21 -21.34 -1.72
N ALA A 263 -11.05 -22.64 -1.53
CA ALA A 263 -10.77 -23.23 -0.21
C ALA A 263 -9.50 -22.64 0.42
N GLN A 264 -8.45 -22.42 -0.39
CA GLN A 264 -7.22 -21.76 0.05
C GLN A 264 -7.47 -20.32 0.52
N LEU A 265 -8.26 -19.53 -0.21
CA LEU A 265 -8.54 -18.13 0.14
C LEU A 265 -9.23 -18.00 1.50
N ILE A 266 -10.18 -18.90 1.80
CA ILE A 266 -10.91 -18.93 3.08
C ILE A 266 -10.23 -19.81 4.13
N ASN A 267 -9.03 -20.32 3.81
CA ASN A 267 -8.18 -21.18 4.65
C ASN A 267 -8.89 -22.45 5.15
N LEU A 268 -9.65 -23.11 4.30
CA LEU A 268 -10.19 -24.43 4.61
C LEU A 268 -9.14 -25.53 4.43
N SER A 269 -9.19 -26.56 5.29
CA SER A 269 -8.36 -27.75 5.11
C SER A 269 -8.69 -28.43 3.78
N PRO A 270 -7.70 -28.93 3.04
CA PRO A 270 -7.93 -29.67 1.78
C PRO A 270 -8.88 -30.87 1.92
N ASP A 271 -8.92 -31.48 3.10
CA ASP A 271 -9.76 -32.65 3.38
C ASP A 271 -11.19 -32.27 3.79
N GLN A 272 -11.46 -30.99 4.05
CA GLN A 272 -12.77 -30.51 4.45
C GLN A 272 -13.65 -30.22 3.23
N GLY A 273 -14.69 -31.02 3.05
CA GLY A 273 -15.72 -30.74 2.04
C GLY A 273 -16.53 -29.49 2.41
N TYR A 274 -17.01 -28.76 1.40
CA TYR A 274 -17.86 -27.60 1.59
C TYR A 274 -18.91 -27.50 0.48
N GLU A 275 -20.03 -26.87 0.82
CA GLU A 275 -21.07 -26.47 -0.14
C GLU A 275 -21.24 -24.94 -0.11
N LEU A 276 -21.55 -24.38 -1.28
CA LEU A 276 -21.80 -22.95 -1.45
C LEU A 276 -23.29 -22.69 -1.64
N ASP A 277 -23.75 -21.59 -1.05
CA ASP A 277 -25.08 -21.04 -1.28
C ASP A 277 -24.96 -19.69 -1.98
N ALA A 278 -25.53 -19.57 -3.16
CA ALA A 278 -25.48 -18.37 -3.96
C ALA A 278 -26.86 -18.02 -4.53
N PRO A 279 -27.17 -16.73 -4.67
CA PRO A 279 -28.38 -16.30 -5.36
C PRO A 279 -28.34 -16.73 -6.84
N SER A 280 -29.46 -16.59 -7.54
CA SER A 280 -29.53 -16.86 -8.99
C SER A 280 -28.51 -15.99 -9.73
N MET A 281 -27.94 -16.52 -10.82
CA MET A 281 -27.01 -15.78 -11.70
C MET A 281 -27.72 -14.75 -12.60
N ASP A 282 -29.02 -14.54 -12.40
CA ASP A 282 -29.80 -13.50 -13.09
C ASP A 282 -29.60 -12.16 -12.39
N VAL A 283 -28.65 -11.37 -12.86
CA VAL A 283 -28.39 -10.03 -12.33
C VAL A 283 -28.60 -9.00 -13.42
N ALA A 284 -29.43 -8.00 -13.12
CA ALA A 284 -29.53 -6.81 -13.96
C ALA A 284 -28.17 -6.09 -14.00
N MET A 285 -27.68 -5.80 -15.20
CA MET A 285 -26.46 -5.03 -15.40
C MET A 285 -26.56 -3.66 -14.75
N ARG A 286 -25.51 -3.24 -14.04
CA ARG A 286 -25.45 -1.92 -13.39
C ARG A 286 -24.71 -0.93 -14.28
N ASP A 287 -25.28 0.28 -14.41
CA ASP A 287 -24.62 1.35 -15.15
C ASP A 287 -23.59 2.07 -14.27
N PHE A 288 -22.32 1.81 -14.51
CA PHE A 288 -21.19 2.55 -13.95
C PHE A 288 -20.59 3.56 -14.91
N VAL A 289 -20.89 3.46 -16.20
CA VAL A 289 -20.29 4.31 -17.26
C VAL A 289 -20.73 5.77 -17.09
N GLY A 290 -22.02 6.02 -16.80
CA GLY A 290 -22.55 7.36 -16.56
C GLY A 290 -22.13 8.02 -15.24
N LYS A 291 -21.26 7.37 -14.44
CA LYS A 291 -20.93 7.79 -13.06
C LYS A 291 -19.44 7.82 -12.78
N VAL A 292 -18.60 7.80 -13.82
CA VAL A 292 -17.14 7.69 -13.70
C VAL A 292 -16.55 8.87 -12.92
N GLU A 293 -17.04 10.08 -13.09
CA GLU A 293 -16.56 11.27 -12.38
C GLU A 293 -16.81 11.17 -10.86
N VAL A 294 -17.95 10.60 -10.46
CA VAL A 294 -18.27 10.37 -9.04
C VAL A 294 -17.33 9.32 -8.45
N LEU A 295 -17.05 8.26 -9.21
CA LEU A 295 -16.12 7.20 -8.81
C LEU A 295 -14.68 7.74 -8.70
N ASP A 296 -14.25 8.60 -9.65
CA ASP A 296 -12.96 9.28 -9.65
C ASP A 296 -12.77 10.10 -8.36
N GLN A 297 -13.77 10.93 -7.99
CA GLN A 297 -13.71 11.73 -6.78
C GLN A 297 -13.66 10.86 -5.51
N LEU A 298 -14.54 9.86 -5.42
CA LEU A 298 -14.56 8.95 -4.27
C LEU A 298 -13.22 8.24 -4.09
N ALA A 299 -12.58 7.83 -5.19
CA ALA A 299 -11.31 7.15 -5.13
C ALA A 299 -10.18 8.08 -4.66
N LEU A 300 -10.11 9.30 -5.17
CA LEU A 300 -9.11 10.28 -4.73
C LEU A 300 -9.21 10.58 -3.22
N GLU A 301 -10.41 10.47 -2.64
CA GLU A 301 -10.65 10.69 -1.21
C GLU A 301 -10.36 9.45 -0.34
N ASN A 302 -10.66 8.24 -0.84
CA ASN A 302 -10.72 7.03 -0.01
C ASN A 302 -9.60 6.02 -0.25
N ARG A 303 -8.87 6.11 -1.38
CA ARG A 303 -7.83 5.12 -1.71
C ARG A 303 -6.71 5.07 -0.68
N PRO A 304 -6.43 3.86 -0.14
CA PRO A 304 -5.34 3.67 0.82
C PRO A 304 -3.98 4.12 0.31
N GLU A 305 -3.70 3.92 -0.98
CA GLU A 305 -2.41 4.27 -1.59
C GLU A 305 -2.16 5.79 -1.59
N LEU A 306 -3.21 6.60 -1.79
CA LEU A 306 -3.09 8.07 -1.74
C LEU A 306 -2.92 8.58 -0.31
N ARG A 307 -3.53 7.90 0.67
CA ARG A 307 -3.33 8.20 2.09
C ARG A 307 -1.92 7.79 2.54
N GLU A 308 -1.42 6.65 2.09
CA GLU A 308 -0.04 6.21 2.32
C GLU A 308 0.96 7.28 1.86
N GLU A 309 0.82 7.81 0.63
CA GLU A 309 1.67 8.89 0.14
C GLU A 309 1.52 10.18 0.96
N GLY A 310 0.33 10.49 1.45
CA GLY A 310 0.12 11.61 2.38
C GLY A 310 0.91 11.45 3.68
N TYR A 311 0.96 10.26 4.27
CA TYR A 311 1.77 9.99 5.46
C TYR A 311 3.27 10.00 5.16
N ARG A 312 3.70 9.56 3.97
CA ARG A 312 5.10 9.66 3.54
C ARG A 312 5.57 11.12 3.46
N ILE A 313 4.76 12.00 2.88
CA ILE A 313 5.06 13.44 2.83
C ILE A 313 5.23 14.00 4.25
N ARG A 314 4.38 13.62 5.21
CA ARG A 314 4.54 14.02 6.61
C ARG A 314 5.85 13.50 7.22
N ILE A 315 6.25 12.28 6.93
CA ILE A 315 7.54 11.72 7.38
C ILE A 315 8.71 12.55 6.83
N THR A 316 8.66 12.93 5.55
CA THR A 316 9.67 13.79 4.92
C THR A 316 9.75 15.18 5.59
N GLU A 317 8.61 15.79 5.91
CA GLU A 317 8.57 17.07 6.61
C GLU A 317 9.12 16.97 8.04
N LEU A 318 8.81 15.90 8.77
CA LEU A 318 9.37 15.62 10.09
C LEU A 318 10.88 15.38 10.02
N GLU A 319 11.36 14.66 8.99
CA GLU A 319 12.79 14.43 8.78
C GLU A 319 13.54 15.73 8.51
N LYS A 320 12.99 16.63 7.67
CA LYS A 320 13.53 17.97 7.47
C LYS A 320 13.70 18.70 8.79
N THR A 321 12.64 18.73 9.61
CA THR A 321 12.66 19.41 10.91
C THR A 321 13.69 18.78 11.85
N ARG A 322 13.81 17.45 11.86
CA ARG A 322 14.81 16.71 12.64
C ARG A 322 16.24 17.09 12.23
N MET A 323 16.51 17.14 10.92
CA MET A 323 17.83 17.55 10.39
C MET A 323 18.16 19.01 10.72
N GLN A 324 17.17 19.91 10.62
CA GLN A 324 17.35 21.32 11.01
C GLN A 324 17.63 21.46 12.50
N LEU A 325 16.88 20.74 13.35
CA LEU A 325 17.10 20.72 14.79
C LEU A 325 18.53 20.25 15.13
N GLN A 326 18.97 19.17 14.49
CA GLN A 326 20.32 18.62 14.67
C GLN A 326 21.44 19.58 14.22
N ALA A 327 21.15 20.45 13.24
CA ALA A 327 22.11 21.41 12.73
C ALA A 327 22.18 22.68 13.60
N ILE A 328 21.07 23.13 14.18
CA ILE A 328 20.97 24.43 14.87
C ILE A 328 21.11 24.28 16.39
N MET A 329 20.53 23.23 16.99
CA MET A 329 20.38 23.13 18.42
C MET A 329 21.67 22.63 19.09
N PRO A 330 22.19 23.33 20.11
CA PRO A 330 23.28 22.79 20.91
C PRO A 330 22.82 21.56 21.70
N GLY A 331 23.71 20.62 21.88
CA GLY A 331 23.51 19.50 22.81
C GLY A 331 23.63 20.03 24.24
N ILE A 332 22.49 20.25 24.88
CA ILE A 332 22.44 20.59 26.31
C ILE A 332 22.07 19.31 27.05
N SER A 333 22.93 18.87 27.98
CA SER A 333 22.66 17.70 28.81
C SER A 333 22.68 18.06 30.29
N VAL A 334 21.86 17.39 31.04
CA VAL A 334 21.85 17.43 32.50
C VAL A 334 22.08 16.01 33.01
N ASP A 335 23.10 15.85 33.81
CA ASP A 335 23.54 14.59 34.34
C ASP A 335 23.50 14.57 35.86
N TYR A 336 22.94 13.54 36.43
CA TYR A 336 23.03 13.24 37.85
C TYR A 336 23.67 11.87 38.01
N SER A 337 24.67 11.78 38.88
CA SER A 337 25.31 10.52 39.16
C SER A 337 25.68 10.34 40.62
N TYR A 338 25.55 9.11 41.10
CA TYR A 338 26.09 8.66 42.34
C TYR A 338 27.31 7.78 42.04
N ASN A 339 28.45 8.19 42.55
CA ASN A 339 29.74 7.60 42.27
C ASN A 339 30.30 6.95 43.54
N THR A 340 30.97 5.82 43.37
CA THR A 340 31.75 5.18 44.41
C THR A 340 33.16 4.83 43.92
N SER A 341 34.13 4.89 44.79
CA SER A 341 35.51 4.55 44.50
C SER A 341 36.16 3.83 45.70
N SER A 342 36.91 2.78 45.43
CA SER A 342 37.70 2.08 46.44
C SER A 342 39.03 2.76 46.77
N ASN A 343 39.33 3.92 46.14
CA ASN A 343 40.58 4.64 46.35
C ASN A 343 40.72 5.13 47.78
N LYS A 344 41.66 4.58 48.56
CA LYS A 344 41.89 4.92 49.99
C LYS A 344 42.36 6.35 50.23
N TYR A 345 42.88 7.01 49.21
CA TYR A 345 43.32 8.40 49.28
C TYR A 345 42.17 9.42 49.16
N LEU A 346 40.96 8.95 48.85
CA LEU A 346 39.76 9.80 48.91
C LEU A 346 39.21 9.85 50.32
N LEU A 347 38.98 11.04 50.83
CA LEU A 347 38.35 11.25 52.16
C LEU A 347 36.92 10.64 52.20
N ASN A 348 36.17 10.83 51.07
CA ASN A 348 34.87 10.24 50.88
C ASN A 348 34.89 9.32 49.69
N GLY A 349 34.73 8.01 49.88
CA GLY A 349 34.71 7.00 48.83
C GLY A 349 33.41 7.01 48.00
N SER A 350 32.41 7.82 48.39
CA SER A 350 31.16 7.96 47.64
C SER A 350 30.67 9.41 47.64
N TRP A 351 30.11 9.83 46.52
CA TRP A 351 29.56 11.19 46.34
C TRP A 351 28.49 11.24 45.26
N ALA A 352 27.56 12.17 45.40
CA ALA A 352 26.64 12.55 44.35
C ALA A 352 27.25 13.68 43.53
N ALA A 353 27.04 13.67 42.21
CA ALA A 353 27.42 14.75 41.32
C ALA A 353 26.25 15.12 40.42
N ILE A 354 26.02 16.40 40.26
CA ILE A 354 25.14 16.95 39.24
C ILE A 354 25.97 17.79 38.27
N GLY A 355 25.78 17.60 37.01
CA GLY A 355 26.46 18.32 35.94
C GLY A 355 25.49 18.84 34.90
N ALA A 356 25.85 19.91 34.24
CA ALA A 356 25.18 20.40 33.04
C ALA A 356 26.25 20.77 32.02
N ASP A 357 26.10 20.20 30.85
CA ASP A 357 27.03 20.40 29.70
C ASP A 357 26.27 21.00 28.53
N ALA A 358 26.93 21.92 27.82
CA ALA A 358 26.43 22.50 26.59
C ALA A 358 27.53 22.43 25.52
N ALA A 359 27.25 21.74 24.40
CA ALA A 359 28.17 21.63 23.28
C ALA A 359 27.45 21.93 21.96
N ALA A 360 28.08 22.73 21.10
CA ALA A 360 27.53 23.06 19.79
C ALA A 360 28.56 22.76 18.70
N ASN A 361 28.12 22.10 17.61
CA ASN A 361 28.95 21.93 16.42
C ASN A 361 28.65 23.04 15.41
N LEU A 362 29.41 24.12 15.47
CA LEU A 362 29.20 25.30 14.62
C LEU A 362 29.40 25.01 13.13
N VAL A 363 30.18 23.99 12.77
CA VAL A 363 30.39 23.59 11.36
C VAL A 363 29.07 23.05 10.76
N LYS A 364 28.20 22.43 11.56
CA LYS A 364 26.90 21.96 11.10
C LYS A 364 25.94 23.07 10.66
N LEU A 365 26.10 24.30 11.17
CA LEU A 365 25.30 25.44 10.72
C LEU A 365 25.50 25.73 9.21
N PHE A 366 26.71 25.54 8.70
CA PHE A 366 26.96 25.70 7.27
C PHE A 366 26.30 24.66 6.38
N SER A 367 25.79 23.55 6.96
CA SER A 367 25.05 22.54 6.20
C SER A 367 23.57 22.90 6.00
N LEU A 368 23.03 23.89 6.68
CA LEU A 368 21.59 24.26 6.61
C LEU A 368 21.08 24.56 5.19
N PRO A 369 21.79 25.32 4.34
CA PRO A 369 21.34 25.55 2.97
C PRO A 369 21.24 24.24 2.16
N ALA A 370 22.19 23.33 2.36
CA ALA A 370 22.18 22.00 1.71
C ALA A 370 21.04 21.12 2.22
N VAL A 371 20.79 21.10 3.53
CA VAL A 371 19.65 20.40 4.15
C VAL A 371 18.33 20.92 3.59
N ASN A 372 18.14 22.24 3.52
CA ASN A 372 16.92 22.84 2.98
C ASN A 372 16.73 22.52 1.50
N LYS A 373 17.79 22.59 0.68
CA LYS A 373 17.74 22.26 -0.74
C LYS A 373 17.41 20.78 -0.96
N SER A 374 18.05 19.89 -0.21
CA SER A 374 17.75 18.45 -0.25
C SER A 374 16.31 18.15 0.16
N ALA A 375 15.83 18.75 1.25
CA ALA A 375 14.46 18.57 1.72
C ALA A 375 13.42 19.11 0.73
N GLN A 376 13.72 20.23 0.04
CA GLN A 376 12.84 20.77 -0.99
C GLN A 376 12.78 19.83 -2.20
N ALA A 377 13.92 19.29 -2.66
CA ALA A 377 13.95 18.32 -3.75
C ALA A 377 13.18 17.03 -3.38
N GLN A 378 13.34 16.54 -2.14
CA GLN A 378 12.59 15.38 -1.65
C GLN A 378 11.09 15.65 -1.64
N LYS A 379 10.66 16.82 -1.16
CA LYS A 379 9.24 17.21 -1.17
C LYS A 379 8.66 17.25 -2.58
N GLN A 380 9.38 17.83 -3.54
CA GLN A 380 8.96 17.85 -4.95
C GLN A 380 8.83 16.43 -5.52
N MET A 381 9.77 15.55 -5.18
CA MET A 381 9.70 14.14 -5.59
C MET A 381 8.48 13.44 -4.99
N ASP A 382 8.18 13.65 -3.72
CA ASP A 382 7.03 13.05 -3.04
C ASP A 382 5.70 13.58 -3.61
N GLU A 383 5.60 14.88 -3.91
CA GLU A 383 4.46 15.49 -4.57
C GLU A 383 4.26 14.91 -5.99
N ALA A 384 5.34 14.78 -6.77
CA ALA A 384 5.29 14.17 -8.10
C ALA A 384 4.83 12.70 -8.04
N ARG A 385 5.33 11.93 -7.05
CA ARG A 385 4.91 10.55 -6.80
C ARG A 385 3.42 10.47 -6.47
N ARG A 386 2.92 11.35 -5.59
CA ARG A 386 1.50 11.40 -5.25
C ARG A 386 0.63 11.71 -6.48
N MET A 387 1.04 12.66 -7.34
CA MET A 387 0.33 12.97 -8.58
C MET A 387 0.33 11.79 -9.54
N ALA A 388 1.47 11.11 -9.72
CA ALA A 388 1.57 9.90 -10.54
C ALA A 388 0.64 8.78 -10.01
N GLN A 389 0.60 8.61 -8.68
CA GLN A 389 -0.29 7.64 -8.05
C GLN A 389 -1.77 8.01 -8.23
N ALA A 390 -2.13 9.30 -8.12
CA ALA A 390 -3.48 9.77 -8.38
C ALA A 390 -3.90 9.50 -9.83
N ALA A 391 -3.04 9.81 -10.80
CA ALA A 391 -3.29 9.50 -12.20
C ALA A 391 -3.48 7.99 -12.45
N ALA A 392 -2.66 7.15 -11.81
CA ALA A 392 -2.80 5.69 -11.90
C ALA A 392 -4.13 5.20 -11.30
N VAL A 393 -4.58 5.78 -10.19
CA VAL A 393 -5.88 5.48 -9.57
C VAL A 393 -7.03 5.81 -10.51
N LEU A 394 -7.03 7.00 -11.13
CA LEU A 394 -8.05 7.40 -12.09
C LEU A 394 -8.09 6.48 -13.31
N ALA A 395 -6.91 6.11 -13.84
CA ALA A 395 -6.83 5.15 -14.93
C ALA A 395 -7.39 3.77 -14.56
N GLN A 396 -7.09 3.29 -13.34
CA GLN A 396 -7.61 2.00 -12.85
C GLN A 396 -9.14 1.97 -12.77
N ILE A 397 -9.78 3.06 -12.35
CA ILE A 397 -11.25 3.15 -12.30
C ILE A 397 -11.83 3.02 -13.70
N ARG A 398 -11.33 3.80 -14.65
CA ARG A 398 -11.80 3.78 -16.03
C ARG A 398 -11.64 2.41 -16.67
N ILE A 399 -10.48 1.78 -16.46
CA ILE A 399 -10.23 0.40 -16.91
C ILE A 399 -11.21 -0.58 -16.24
N ALA A 400 -11.47 -0.43 -14.93
CA ALA A 400 -12.38 -1.33 -14.22
C ALA A 400 -13.83 -1.20 -14.73
N VAL A 401 -14.30 0.03 -14.96
CA VAL A 401 -15.65 0.31 -15.49
C VAL A 401 -15.80 -0.22 -16.91
N THR A 402 -14.84 0.10 -17.80
CA THR A 402 -14.86 -0.39 -19.19
C THR A 402 -14.84 -1.92 -19.24
N ARG A 403 -14.01 -2.55 -18.39
CA ARG A 403 -13.92 -4.01 -18.33
C ARG A 403 -15.22 -4.64 -17.84
N TYR A 404 -15.89 -4.03 -16.85
CA TYR A 404 -17.19 -4.50 -16.36
C TYR A 404 -18.24 -4.47 -17.47
N ASP A 405 -18.31 -3.39 -18.24
CA ASP A 405 -19.26 -3.22 -19.34
C ASP A 405 -19.04 -4.26 -20.44
N VAL A 406 -17.78 -4.46 -20.86
CA VAL A 406 -17.43 -5.48 -21.87
C VAL A 406 -17.77 -6.89 -21.38
N LEU A 407 -17.44 -7.22 -20.13
CA LEU A 407 -17.75 -8.53 -19.56
C LEU A 407 -19.24 -8.76 -19.38
N GLY A 408 -20.03 -7.71 -19.13
CA GLY A 408 -21.47 -7.80 -19.09
C GLY A 408 -22.05 -8.16 -20.47
N THR A 409 -21.55 -7.52 -21.52
CA THR A 409 -21.95 -7.83 -22.90
C THR A 409 -21.55 -9.28 -23.26
N GLU A 410 -20.34 -9.70 -22.89
CA GLU A 410 -19.88 -11.08 -23.09
C GLU A 410 -20.81 -12.09 -22.37
N TYR A 411 -21.19 -11.80 -21.13
CA TYR A 411 -22.11 -12.67 -20.38
C TYR A 411 -23.47 -12.79 -21.07
N GLN A 412 -24.01 -11.71 -21.62
CA GLN A 412 -25.26 -11.73 -22.38
C GLN A 412 -25.15 -12.64 -23.60
N TYR A 413 -24.08 -12.55 -24.38
CA TYR A 413 -23.86 -13.45 -25.52
C TYR A 413 -23.80 -14.92 -25.11
N TRP A 414 -23.22 -15.23 -23.94
CA TRP A 414 -23.24 -16.61 -23.43
C TRP A 414 -24.63 -17.07 -23.00
N GLN A 415 -25.49 -16.17 -22.47
CA GLN A 415 -26.88 -16.51 -22.16
C GLN A 415 -27.68 -16.84 -23.41
N ASP A 416 -27.55 -16.05 -24.47
CA ASP A 416 -28.18 -16.32 -25.76
C ASP A 416 -27.70 -17.66 -26.32
N ALA A 417 -26.40 -17.94 -26.26
CA ALA A 417 -25.83 -19.20 -26.71
C ALA A 417 -26.34 -20.41 -25.92
N ILE A 418 -26.59 -20.27 -24.61
CA ILE A 418 -27.20 -21.33 -23.79
C ILE A 418 -28.62 -21.63 -24.28
N GLU A 419 -29.41 -20.60 -24.59
CA GLU A 419 -30.78 -20.77 -25.06
C GLU A 419 -30.81 -21.50 -26.41
N ASP A 420 -29.94 -21.10 -27.34
CA ASP A 420 -29.81 -21.75 -28.65
C ASP A 420 -29.34 -23.20 -28.52
N ASP A 421 -28.34 -23.48 -27.69
CA ASP A 421 -27.83 -24.84 -27.49
C ASP A 421 -28.87 -25.76 -26.79
N LYS A 422 -29.71 -25.19 -25.90
CA LYS A 422 -30.85 -25.93 -25.31
C LYS A 422 -31.88 -26.32 -26.37
N ARG A 423 -32.31 -25.34 -27.19
CA ARG A 423 -33.26 -25.58 -28.30
C ARG A 423 -32.72 -26.58 -29.28
N PHE A 424 -31.44 -26.50 -29.62
CA PHE A 424 -30.75 -27.44 -30.50
C PHE A 424 -30.76 -28.85 -29.91
N LEU A 425 -30.41 -29.03 -28.63
CA LEU A 425 -30.40 -30.30 -27.93
C LEU A 425 -31.84 -30.90 -27.86
N GLU A 426 -32.85 -30.09 -27.58
CA GLU A 426 -34.25 -30.53 -27.54
C GLU A 426 -34.71 -31.05 -28.93
N THR A 427 -34.42 -30.29 -29.99
CA THR A 427 -34.76 -30.67 -31.36
C THR A 427 -34.04 -31.96 -31.79
N LEU A 428 -32.75 -32.05 -31.47
CA LEU A 428 -31.95 -33.23 -31.78
C LEU A 428 -32.40 -34.46 -30.98
N THR A 429 -32.82 -34.29 -29.72
CA THR A 429 -33.37 -35.38 -28.91
C THR A 429 -34.66 -35.92 -29.50
N ALA A 430 -35.54 -35.03 -29.98
CA ALA A 430 -36.77 -35.45 -30.67
C ALA A 430 -36.44 -36.20 -31.98
N SER A 431 -35.48 -35.73 -32.78
CA SER A 431 -35.04 -36.40 -34.01
C SER A 431 -34.37 -37.76 -33.76
N ALA A 432 -33.56 -37.88 -32.72
CA ALA A 432 -32.91 -39.12 -32.31
C ALA A 432 -33.96 -40.18 -31.85
N ASN A 433 -34.96 -39.75 -31.11
CA ASN A 433 -36.09 -40.61 -30.68
C ASN A 433 -36.92 -41.10 -31.88
N ALA A 434 -36.96 -40.34 -32.99
CA ALA A 434 -37.59 -40.74 -34.24
C ALA A 434 -36.66 -41.62 -35.12
N GLY A 435 -35.43 -41.92 -34.69
CA GLY A 435 -34.47 -42.76 -35.41
C GLY A 435 -33.78 -42.07 -36.58
N VAL A 436 -33.84 -40.74 -36.68
CA VAL A 436 -33.27 -39.94 -37.76
C VAL A 436 -31.81 -39.55 -37.45
N GLU A 437 -31.49 -39.29 -36.20
CA GLU A 437 -30.18 -38.84 -35.78
C GLU A 437 -29.38 -39.87 -34.99
N THR A 438 -28.05 -39.69 -34.94
CA THR A 438 -27.12 -40.62 -34.30
C THR A 438 -26.89 -40.27 -32.83
N GLU A 439 -26.61 -41.30 -32.01
CA GLU A 439 -26.20 -41.13 -30.61
C GLU A 439 -25.00 -40.18 -30.42
N LEU A 440 -24.09 -40.19 -31.39
CA LEU A 440 -22.92 -39.29 -31.37
C LEU A 440 -23.31 -37.82 -31.44
N GLU A 441 -24.23 -37.43 -32.31
CA GLU A 441 -24.66 -36.04 -32.44
C GLU A 441 -25.38 -35.57 -31.16
N LEU A 442 -26.16 -36.46 -30.55
CA LEU A 442 -26.82 -36.18 -29.25
C LEU A 442 -25.76 -35.92 -28.12
N ILE A 443 -24.72 -36.77 -28.07
CA ILE A 443 -23.63 -36.60 -27.11
C ILE A 443 -22.84 -35.28 -27.37
N ARG A 444 -22.59 -34.97 -28.65
CA ARG A 444 -21.97 -33.68 -29.02
C ARG A 444 -22.79 -32.49 -28.58
N ALA A 445 -24.11 -32.53 -28.81
CA ALA A 445 -25.01 -31.45 -28.37
C ALA A 445 -25.04 -31.28 -26.84
N LYS A 446 -25.07 -32.41 -26.08
CA LYS A 446 -24.94 -32.39 -24.64
C LYS A 446 -23.62 -31.78 -24.17
N ALA A 447 -22.50 -32.20 -24.77
CA ALA A 447 -21.19 -31.71 -24.43
C ALA A 447 -21.04 -30.21 -24.75
N LYS A 448 -21.59 -29.79 -25.91
CA LYS A 448 -21.59 -28.38 -26.32
C LYS A 448 -22.38 -27.53 -25.32
N LEU A 449 -23.62 -27.88 -25.00
CA LEU A 449 -24.45 -27.16 -24.02
C LEU A 449 -23.75 -27.07 -22.66
N LEU A 450 -23.14 -28.16 -22.19
CA LEU A 450 -22.43 -28.17 -20.93
C LEU A 450 -21.18 -27.29 -20.95
N GLY A 451 -20.45 -27.29 -22.05
CA GLY A 451 -19.31 -26.39 -22.29
C GLY A 451 -19.74 -24.92 -22.33
N THR A 452 -20.85 -24.59 -23.02
CA THR A 452 -21.43 -23.24 -23.07
C THR A 452 -21.89 -22.76 -21.70
N ARG A 453 -22.57 -23.63 -20.91
CA ARG A 453 -22.96 -23.33 -19.52
C ARG A 453 -21.72 -23.08 -18.63
N ALA A 454 -20.64 -23.83 -18.82
CA ALA A 454 -19.40 -23.60 -18.08
C ALA A 454 -18.77 -22.25 -18.47
N SER A 455 -18.72 -21.92 -19.76
CA SER A 455 -18.20 -20.63 -20.24
C SER A 455 -19.04 -19.47 -19.73
N ALA A 456 -20.36 -19.56 -19.76
CA ALA A 456 -21.28 -18.56 -19.21
C ALA A 456 -21.09 -18.37 -17.69
N GLY A 457 -20.96 -19.48 -16.94
CA GLY A 457 -20.72 -19.43 -15.49
C GLY A 457 -19.38 -18.76 -15.16
N LEU A 458 -18.31 -19.08 -15.90
CA LEU A 458 -17.00 -18.44 -15.73
C LEU A 458 -17.03 -16.96 -16.14
N ALA A 459 -17.75 -16.61 -17.22
CA ALA A 459 -17.97 -15.21 -17.61
C ALA A 459 -18.71 -14.44 -16.51
N TYR A 460 -19.75 -15.03 -15.92
CA TYR A 460 -20.44 -14.47 -14.78
C TYR A 460 -19.51 -14.26 -13.56
N ALA A 461 -18.73 -15.26 -13.21
CA ALA A 461 -17.75 -15.15 -12.12
C ALA A 461 -16.75 -14.01 -12.37
N THR A 462 -16.30 -13.85 -13.63
CA THR A 462 -15.39 -12.77 -14.03
C THR A 462 -16.06 -11.41 -13.97
N LEU A 463 -17.34 -11.31 -14.36
CA LEU A 463 -18.16 -10.11 -14.23
C LEU A 463 -18.31 -9.68 -12.77
N GLU A 464 -18.63 -10.63 -11.89
CA GLU A 464 -18.72 -10.39 -10.43
C GLU A 464 -17.37 -9.98 -9.84
N GLY A 465 -16.26 -10.58 -10.31
CA GLY A 465 -14.92 -10.15 -9.96
C GLY A 465 -14.60 -8.73 -10.44
N ALA A 466 -15.06 -8.34 -11.63
CA ALA A 466 -14.92 -6.98 -12.16
C ALA A 466 -15.73 -5.95 -11.34
N MET A 467 -16.92 -6.32 -10.87
CA MET A 467 -17.68 -5.48 -9.94
C MET A 467 -16.94 -5.29 -8.61
N GLY A 468 -16.40 -6.36 -8.03
CA GLY A 468 -15.52 -6.28 -6.87
C GLY A 468 -14.31 -5.38 -7.11
N ARG A 469 -13.76 -5.39 -8.34
CA ARG A 469 -12.67 -4.52 -8.77
C ARG A 469 -13.07 -3.04 -8.78
N ILE A 470 -14.28 -2.69 -9.20
CA ILE A 470 -14.77 -1.31 -9.14
C ILE A 470 -14.82 -0.84 -7.69
N TYR A 471 -15.41 -1.61 -6.76
CA TYR A 471 -15.44 -1.27 -5.34
C TYR A 471 -14.05 -1.10 -4.73
N ASN A 472 -13.13 -2.01 -5.04
CA ASN A 472 -11.73 -1.92 -4.66
C ASN A 472 -11.06 -0.66 -5.25
N SER A 473 -11.32 -0.34 -6.51
CA SER A 473 -10.74 0.82 -7.20
C SER A 473 -11.20 2.16 -6.61
N VAL A 474 -12.40 2.21 -6.05
CA VAL A 474 -12.92 3.38 -5.33
C VAL A 474 -12.39 3.47 -3.89
N GLY A 475 -11.83 2.39 -3.35
CA GLY A 475 -11.28 2.36 -2.00
C GLY A 475 -12.35 2.34 -0.90
N LEU A 476 -13.52 1.75 -1.18
CA LEU A 476 -14.59 1.63 -0.18
C LEU A 476 -14.16 0.77 1.00
N ASP A 477 -14.44 1.25 2.20
CA ASP A 477 -14.13 0.50 3.42
C ASP A 477 -15.09 -0.67 3.61
N VAL A 478 -14.48 -1.84 3.79
CA VAL A 478 -15.18 -3.11 3.95
C VAL A 478 -15.82 -3.22 5.32
N LEU A 479 -15.11 -2.77 6.36
CA LEU A 479 -15.53 -2.90 7.75
C LEU A 479 -15.28 -1.60 8.52
N PRO A 480 -16.06 -1.33 9.59
CA PRO A 480 -15.76 -0.28 10.55
C PRO A 480 -14.37 -0.51 11.18
N ARG A 481 -13.66 0.59 11.53
CA ARG A 481 -12.32 0.51 12.11
C ARG A 481 -12.30 -0.23 13.45
N GLU A 482 -13.32 -0.04 14.28
CA GLU A 482 -13.40 -0.52 15.66
C GLU A 482 -14.08 -1.89 15.82
N MET A 483 -14.40 -2.58 14.72
CA MET A 483 -15.13 -3.83 14.80
C MET A 483 -14.29 -4.97 15.37
N ASN A 484 -14.88 -5.76 16.28
CA ASN A 484 -14.29 -7.01 16.75
C ASN A 484 -14.25 -8.05 15.62
N ARG A 485 -13.06 -8.35 15.13
CA ARG A 485 -12.82 -9.27 14.01
C ARG A 485 -12.72 -10.73 14.42
N ASN A 486 -12.85 -11.02 15.71
CA ASN A 486 -12.75 -12.38 16.24
C ASN A 486 -14.09 -13.11 16.26
N ASP A 487 -15.19 -12.41 16.03
CA ASP A 487 -16.53 -12.99 15.97
C ASP A 487 -16.99 -13.10 14.51
N LEU A 488 -17.11 -14.34 14.03
CA LEU A 488 -17.46 -14.64 12.64
C LEU A 488 -18.90 -14.23 12.32
N VAL A 489 -19.82 -14.37 13.27
CA VAL A 489 -21.24 -14.04 13.11
C VAL A 489 -21.44 -12.54 12.93
N SER A 490 -20.83 -11.74 13.82
CA SER A 490 -20.85 -10.28 13.72
C SER A 490 -20.21 -9.78 12.41
N LEU A 491 -19.07 -10.37 12.01
CA LEU A 491 -18.40 -10.07 10.73
C LEU A 491 -19.32 -10.35 9.54
N THR A 492 -19.95 -11.53 9.52
CA THR A 492 -20.86 -11.93 8.44
C THR A 492 -22.04 -10.97 8.33
N THR A 493 -22.67 -10.64 9.46
CA THR A 493 -23.82 -9.73 9.50
C THR A 493 -23.49 -8.34 8.99
N GLU A 494 -22.34 -7.79 9.38
CA GLU A 494 -21.90 -6.47 8.94
C GLU A 494 -21.51 -6.47 7.46
N LEU A 495 -20.86 -7.55 6.99
CA LEU A 495 -20.53 -7.73 5.57
C LEU A 495 -21.78 -7.84 4.70
N ASP A 496 -22.79 -8.59 5.12
CA ASP A 496 -24.07 -8.68 4.42
C ASP A 496 -24.71 -7.29 4.26
N LYS A 497 -24.81 -6.52 5.33
CA LYS A 497 -25.34 -5.16 5.28
C LYS A 497 -24.54 -4.27 4.31
N ARG A 498 -23.22 -4.38 4.32
CA ARG A 498 -22.35 -3.55 3.47
C ARG A 498 -22.38 -3.97 2.02
N ILE A 499 -22.36 -5.26 1.73
CA ILE A 499 -22.50 -5.78 0.37
C ILE A 499 -23.84 -5.34 -0.20
N GLN A 500 -24.94 -5.50 0.53
CA GLN A 500 -26.26 -5.01 0.13
C GLN A 500 -26.30 -3.49 -0.07
N ASN A 501 -25.71 -2.72 0.84
CA ASN A 501 -25.61 -1.28 0.69
C ASN A 501 -24.78 -0.88 -0.53
N TRP A 502 -23.68 -1.56 -0.83
CA TRP A 502 -22.89 -1.30 -2.03
C TRP A 502 -23.65 -1.68 -3.30
N GLU A 503 -24.44 -2.73 -3.23
CA GLU A 503 -25.30 -3.16 -4.32
C GLU A 503 -26.47 -2.20 -4.56
N GLN A 504 -26.96 -1.55 -3.52
CA GLN A 504 -28.02 -0.52 -3.57
C GLN A 504 -27.47 0.90 -3.74
N LEU A 505 -26.13 1.10 -3.62
CA LEU A 505 -25.53 2.42 -3.80
C LEU A 505 -25.88 3.00 -5.18
N ASN A 506 -26.95 3.77 -5.18
CA ASN A 506 -27.27 4.68 -6.25
C ASN A 506 -26.22 5.81 -6.18
N PHE A 507 -25.11 5.65 -6.91
CA PHE A 507 -24.06 6.67 -7.00
C PHE A 507 -24.58 8.02 -7.52
N SER A 508 -25.85 8.07 -7.99
CA SER A 508 -26.53 9.27 -8.45
C SER A 508 -26.97 10.22 -7.33
N GLU A 509 -27.03 9.78 -6.06
CA GLU A 509 -27.54 10.63 -4.97
C GLU A 509 -26.49 11.47 -4.24
N ARG A 510 -25.20 11.21 -4.39
CA ARG A 510 -24.21 12.24 -4.12
C ARG A 510 -24.26 13.22 -5.29
N LYS A 511 -25.21 14.14 -5.26
CA LYS A 511 -25.11 15.38 -6.04
C LYS A 511 -23.71 15.95 -5.73
N LEU A 512 -22.76 15.78 -6.65
CA LEU A 512 -21.69 16.75 -6.76
C LEU A 512 -22.43 18.08 -6.76
N LEU A 513 -22.21 18.88 -5.73
CA LEU A 513 -22.69 20.27 -5.82
C LEU A 513 -22.12 20.74 -7.16
N PRO A 514 -22.95 21.11 -8.12
CA PRO A 514 -22.45 21.62 -9.39
C PRO A 514 -21.39 22.66 -9.03
N LEU A 515 -20.24 22.60 -9.69
CA LEU A 515 -19.26 23.66 -9.52
C LEU A 515 -20.00 24.98 -9.73
N PRO A 516 -19.80 25.99 -8.88
CA PRO A 516 -20.58 27.21 -8.96
C PRO A 516 -20.46 27.78 -10.38
N ALA A 517 -21.59 28.18 -10.95
CA ALA A 517 -21.58 28.84 -12.23
C ALA A 517 -20.82 30.18 -12.10
N VAL A 518 -20.06 30.55 -13.13
CA VAL A 518 -19.24 31.75 -13.15
C VAL A 518 -19.67 32.64 -14.31
N SER A 519 -19.89 33.92 -14.06
CA SER A 519 -20.06 34.94 -15.08
C SER A 519 -18.70 35.56 -15.44
N LEU A 520 -18.43 35.74 -16.73
CA LEU A 520 -17.19 36.36 -17.21
C LEU A 520 -17.43 37.85 -17.48
N ALA A 521 -16.70 38.70 -16.76
CA ALA A 521 -16.69 40.15 -16.96
C ALA A 521 -15.28 40.62 -17.33
N TYR A 522 -15.19 41.69 -18.11
CA TYR A 522 -13.91 42.24 -18.54
C TYR A 522 -13.85 43.74 -18.22
N ALA A 523 -12.68 44.22 -17.85
CA ALA A 523 -12.45 45.65 -17.71
C ALA A 523 -12.61 46.34 -19.07
N ASN A 524 -13.15 47.56 -19.05
CA ASN A 524 -13.48 48.31 -20.28
C ASN A 524 -12.25 48.68 -21.16
N ARG A 525 -11.06 48.40 -20.70
CA ARG A 525 -9.78 48.74 -21.39
C ARG A 525 -9.26 47.65 -22.32
N VAL A 526 -9.89 46.47 -22.35
CA VAL A 526 -9.42 45.32 -23.15
C VAL A 526 -10.01 45.41 -24.56
N GLU A 527 -9.13 45.33 -25.59
CA GLU A 527 -9.55 45.31 -27.00
C GLU A 527 -10.49 44.12 -27.29
N PRO A 528 -11.51 44.31 -28.15
CA PRO A 528 -12.54 43.30 -28.40
C PRO A 528 -11.97 41.94 -28.89
N GLU A 529 -10.94 41.98 -29.74
CA GLU A 529 -10.31 40.77 -30.31
C GLU A 529 -9.52 39.98 -29.24
N VAL A 530 -8.76 40.68 -28.40
CA VAL A 530 -8.02 40.09 -27.27
C VAL A 530 -9.00 39.49 -26.24
N ARG A 531 -10.08 40.22 -25.95
CA ARG A 531 -11.15 39.76 -25.08
C ARG A 531 -11.78 38.45 -25.59
N ALA A 532 -12.08 38.36 -26.87
CA ALA A 532 -12.68 37.17 -27.47
C ALA A 532 -11.77 35.94 -27.34
N GLU A 533 -10.47 36.09 -27.56
CA GLU A 533 -9.54 34.98 -27.49
C GLU A 533 -9.32 34.49 -26.05
N ILE A 534 -9.16 35.39 -25.08
CA ILE A 534 -9.05 35.07 -23.67
C ILE A 534 -10.34 34.41 -23.17
N GLN A 535 -11.49 34.94 -23.56
CA GLN A 535 -12.80 34.37 -23.20
C GLN A 535 -12.95 32.93 -23.70
N LYS A 536 -12.60 32.69 -24.95
CA LYS A 536 -12.63 31.36 -25.57
C LYS A 536 -11.75 30.38 -24.84
N SER A 537 -10.57 30.80 -24.44
CA SER A 537 -9.59 29.94 -23.72
C SER A 537 -10.03 29.64 -22.28
N ILE A 538 -10.52 30.66 -21.55
CA ILE A 538 -11.10 30.46 -20.22
C ILE A 538 -12.33 29.55 -20.31
N ALA A 539 -13.19 29.75 -21.29
CA ALA A 539 -14.39 28.94 -21.50
C ALA A 539 -14.02 27.47 -21.83
N HIS A 540 -12.95 27.26 -22.59
CA HIS A 540 -12.46 25.93 -22.88
C HIS A 540 -12.01 25.23 -21.59
N ILE A 541 -11.19 25.86 -20.73
CA ILE A 541 -10.76 25.32 -19.46
C ILE A 541 -11.94 25.08 -18.52
N PHE A 542 -12.89 26.00 -18.43
CA PHE A 542 -14.07 25.83 -17.59
C PHE A 542 -14.94 24.68 -18.05
N LYS A 543 -15.09 24.49 -19.37
CA LYS A 543 -15.78 23.32 -19.94
C LYS A 543 -15.10 22.00 -19.55
N VAL A 544 -13.77 21.95 -19.62
CA VAL A 544 -12.98 20.77 -19.19
C VAL A 544 -13.11 20.54 -17.68
N ALA A 545 -13.19 21.63 -16.90
CA ALA A 545 -13.35 21.59 -15.44
C ALA A 545 -14.82 21.44 -14.98
N HIS A 546 -15.77 21.27 -15.90
CA HIS A 546 -17.22 21.18 -15.63
C HIS A 546 -17.79 22.40 -14.88
N ILE A 547 -17.23 23.59 -15.10
CA ILE A 547 -17.72 24.85 -14.56
C ILE A 547 -18.68 25.49 -15.58
N ASP A 548 -19.92 25.76 -15.17
CA ASP A 548 -20.91 26.41 -16.03
C ASP A 548 -20.63 27.91 -16.16
N ILE A 549 -20.69 28.43 -17.38
CA ILE A 549 -20.59 29.86 -17.65
C ILE A 549 -22.00 30.40 -17.92
N ARG A 550 -22.49 31.27 -17.03
CA ARG A 550 -23.80 31.88 -17.13
C ARG A 550 -23.73 33.37 -16.81
N SER A 551 -24.56 34.15 -17.48
CA SER A 551 -24.64 35.59 -17.25
C SER A 551 -25.29 35.98 -15.90
N ASP A 552 -26.05 35.06 -15.31
CA ASP A 552 -26.78 35.23 -14.04
C ASP A 552 -26.08 34.50 -12.85
N ALA A 553 -24.82 34.14 -13.03
CA ALA A 553 -24.07 33.40 -12.02
C ALA A 553 -23.79 34.23 -10.75
N ASP A 554 -23.75 33.54 -9.60
CA ASP A 554 -23.45 34.17 -8.31
C ASP A 554 -21.98 34.58 -8.16
N LEU A 555 -21.10 34.03 -9.00
CA LEU A 555 -19.67 34.34 -9.04
C LEU A 555 -19.35 35.08 -10.35
N ILE A 556 -18.59 36.14 -10.23
CA ILE A 556 -18.17 36.97 -11.37
C ILE A 556 -16.63 36.90 -11.44
N LEU A 557 -16.10 36.41 -12.57
CA LEU A 557 -14.69 36.51 -12.89
C LEU A 557 -14.43 37.74 -13.71
N THR A 558 -13.84 38.75 -13.12
CA THR A 558 -13.38 39.95 -13.82
C THR A 558 -11.94 39.78 -14.25
N THR A 559 -11.67 39.96 -15.56
CA THR A 559 -10.32 39.91 -16.11
C THR A 559 -9.89 41.30 -16.61
N ASP A 560 -8.67 41.71 -16.27
CA ASP A 560 -8.05 42.92 -16.77
C ASP A 560 -6.68 42.56 -17.38
N VAL A 561 -6.32 43.21 -18.49
CA VAL A 561 -5.11 42.92 -19.25
C VAL A 561 -4.33 44.20 -19.46
N GLU A 562 -3.10 44.23 -19.01
CA GLU A 562 -2.14 45.33 -19.24
C GLU A 562 -0.96 44.83 -20.06
N ILE A 563 -0.53 45.64 -21.01
CA ILE A 563 0.63 45.38 -21.85
C ILE A 563 1.67 46.48 -21.55
N SER A 564 2.83 46.09 -21.14
CA SER A 564 3.96 47.00 -20.92
C SER A 564 5.17 46.59 -21.76
N GLY A 565 5.78 47.57 -22.49
CA GLY A 565 6.98 47.33 -23.32
C GLY A 565 6.98 48.24 -24.55
N GLU A 566 8.13 48.32 -25.25
CA GLU A 566 8.27 49.13 -26.46
C GLU A 566 7.95 48.32 -27.72
N PRO A 567 7.36 48.96 -28.76
CA PRO A 567 7.11 48.30 -30.03
C PRO A 567 8.42 47.82 -30.69
N GLY A 568 8.50 46.53 -30.97
CA GLY A 568 9.70 45.90 -31.57
C GLY A 568 10.63 45.18 -30.58
N GLY A 569 10.31 45.18 -29.26
CA GLY A 569 11.02 44.48 -28.21
C GLY A 569 10.23 43.36 -27.54
N LYS A 570 10.72 42.82 -26.44
CA LYS A 570 10.00 41.93 -25.56
C LYS A 570 8.93 42.72 -24.79
N VAL A 571 7.70 42.31 -24.91
CA VAL A 571 6.54 42.92 -24.25
C VAL A 571 6.13 42.01 -23.10
N ILE A 572 5.81 42.61 -21.96
CA ILE A 572 5.26 41.85 -20.81
C ILE A 572 3.74 42.01 -20.84
N GLY A 573 3.03 40.92 -21.04
CA GLY A 573 1.58 40.83 -20.86
C GLY A 573 1.26 40.47 -19.42
N HIS A 574 0.49 41.32 -18.76
CA HIS A 574 0.02 41.13 -17.39
C HIS A 574 -1.49 40.93 -17.43
N ILE A 575 -1.98 39.81 -16.93
CA ILE A 575 -3.40 39.53 -16.81
C ILE A 575 -3.76 39.33 -15.33
N THR A 576 -4.71 40.15 -14.88
CA THR A 576 -5.26 40.06 -13.53
C THR A 576 -6.65 39.43 -13.59
N GLY A 577 -6.87 38.34 -12.90
CA GLY A 577 -8.18 37.72 -12.70
C GLY A 577 -8.68 37.96 -11.28
N LYS A 578 -9.88 38.52 -11.10
CA LYS A 578 -10.53 38.64 -9.78
C LYS A 578 -11.82 37.86 -9.80
N LEU A 579 -11.95 36.85 -8.94
CA LEU A 579 -13.21 36.16 -8.71
C LEU A 579 -13.91 36.82 -7.51
N ILE A 580 -15.09 37.38 -7.74
CA ILE A 580 -15.91 38.08 -6.74
C ILE A 580 -17.26 37.38 -6.60
N ASP A 581 -17.88 37.45 -5.45
CA ASP A 581 -19.26 37.00 -5.22
C ASP A 581 -20.27 38.15 -5.39
N LYS A 582 -21.55 37.85 -5.18
CA LYS A 582 -22.65 38.85 -5.26
C LYS A 582 -22.51 39.99 -4.25
N ASP A 583 -21.80 39.76 -3.16
CA ASP A 583 -21.55 40.74 -2.11
C ASP A 583 -20.24 41.52 -2.34
N GLU A 584 -19.70 41.48 -3.58
CA GLU A 584 -18.44 42.10 -4.02
C GLU A 584 -17.19 41.65 -3.24
N GLN A 585 -17.27 40.54 -2.49
CA GLN A 585 -16.12 40.00 -1.79
C GLN A 585 -15.19 39.28 -2.75
N VAL A 586 -13.91 39.61 -2.70
CA VAL A 586 -12.87 38.95 -3.51
C VAL A 586 -12.60 37.56 -2.95
N ILE A 587 -13.02 36.53 -3.68
CA ILE A 587 -12.80 35.14 -3.36
C ILE A 587 -11.38 34.69 -3.73
N ALA A 588 -10.92 35.15 -4.92
CA ALA A 588 -9.57 34.87 -5.40
C ALA A 588 -9.08 36.01 -6.27
N LYS A 589 -7.78 36.30 -6.15
CA LYS A 589 -7.04 37.19 -7.03
C LYS A 589 -5.93 36.41 -7.70
N ILE A 590 -5.88 36.44 -9.00
CA ILE A 590 -4.85 35.81 -9.81
C ILE A 590 -4.11 36.90 -10.57
N ASP A 591 -2.82 36.79 -10.53
CA ASP A 591 -1.90 37.73 -11.15
C ASP A 591 -0.90 36.92 -11.97
N GLN A 592 -0.95 37.09 -13.31
CA GLN A 592 -0.14 36.28 -14.21
C GLN A 592 0.60 37.18 -15.20
N ASN A 593 1.93 37.05 -15.17
CA ASN A 593 2.81 37.72 -16.12
C ASN A 593 3.34 36.73 -17.15
N SER A 594 3.40 37.16 -18.40
CA SER A 594 4.06 36.39 -19.47
C SER A 594 4.84 37.31 -20.39
N THR A 595 6.01 36.85 -20.82
CA THR A 595 6.80 37.55 -21.84
C THR A 595 6.23 37.21 -23.21
N LEU A 596 5.75 38.23 -23.91
CA LEU A 596 5.14 38.14 -25.24
C LEU A 596 6.11 38.68 -26.30
N THR A 597 5.98 38.19 -27.51
CA THR A 597 6.73 38.74 -28.67
C THR A 597 5.81 39.62 -29.51
N TYR A 598 6.25 40.84 -29.87
CA TYR A 598 5.43 41.73 -30.69
C TYR A 598 5.59 41.38 -32.18
N PRO A 599 4.53 41.37 -33.00
CA PRO A 599 3.13 41.52 -32.62
C PRO A 599 2.58 40.32 -31.83
N VAL A 600 1.78 40.57 -30.78
CA VAL A 600 1.25 39.54 -29.91
C VAL A 600 0.22 38.70 -30.69
N THR A 601 0.45 37.41 -30.75
CA THR A 601 -0.40 36.48 -31.51
C THR A 601 -1.58 35.99 -30.69
N ALA A 602 -2.69 35.58 -31.35
CA ALA A 602 -3.85 34.94 -30.71
C ALA A 602 -3.43 33.73 -29.83
N LYS A 603 -2.45 32.93 -30.24
CA LYS A 603 -1.93 31.80 -29.47
C LYS A 603 -1.30 32.20 -28.13
N GLN A 604 -0.66 33.35 -28.06
CA GLN A 604 -0.08 33.88 -26.82
C GLN A 604 -1.15 34.38 -25.86
N TRP A 605 -2.22 35.00 -26.38
CA TRP A 605 -3.39 35.40 -25.60
C TRP A 605 -4.19 34.18 -25.09
N SER A 606 -4.30 33.14 -25.91
CA SER A 606 -4.91 31.87 -25.52
C SER A 606 -4.17 31.24 -24.32
N ALA A 607 -2.84 31.18 -24.37
CA ALA A 607 -2.06 30.61 -23.29
C ALA A 607 -2.21 31.38 -21.96
N LEU A 608 -2.33 32.71 -22.00
CA LEU A 608 -2.61 33.53 -20.82
C LEU A 608 -4.02 33.27 -20.25
N GLY A 609 -5.01 33.16 -21.12
CA GLY A 609 -6.39 32.83 -20.73
C GLY A 609 -6.51 31.45 -20.11
N GLU A 610 -5.81 30.45 -20.67
CA GLU A 610 -5.75 29.10 -20.12
C GLU A 610 -5.13 29.07 -18.72
N ALA A 611 -4.04 29.82 -18.49
CA ALA A 611 -3.38 29.91 -17.18
C ALA A 611 -4.31 30.48 -16.10
N VAL A 612 -5.10 31.52 -16.43
CA VAL A 612 -6.10 32.09 -15.53
C VAL A 612 -7.24 31.10 -15.29
N GLY A 613 -7.75 30.48 -16.34
CA GLY A 613 -8.81 29.47 -16.25
C GLY A 613 -8.44 28.31 -15.35
N MET A 614 -7.21 27.77 -15.48
CA MET A 614 -6.71 26.69 -14.64
C MET A 614 -6.64 27.08 -13.15
N LYS A 615 -6.06 28.23 -12.83
CA LYS A 615 -5.97 28.70 -11.44
C LYS A 615 -7.33 28.95 -10.79
N ILE A 616 -8.28 29.52 -11.54
CA ILE A 616 -9.65 29.72 -11.04
C ILE A 616 -10.35 28.38 -10.83
N SER A 617 -10.22 27.44 -11.76
CA SER A 617 -10.82 26.11 -11.61
C SER A 617 -10.27 25.36 -10.39
N GLU A 618 -8.98 25.52 -10.08
CA GLU A 618 -8.35 24.97 -8.88
C GLU A 618 -8.92 25.58 -7.59
N VAL A 619 -9.10 26.91 -7.53
CA VAL A 619 -9.69 27.62 -6.39
C VAL A 619 -11.14 27.20 -6.18
N LEU A 620 -11.94 27.11 -7.24
CA LEU A 620 -13.34 26.70 -7.17
C LEU A 620 -13.47 25.24 -6.71
N SER A 621 -12.62 24.37 -7.22
CA SER A 621 -12.57 22.95 -6.79
C SER A 621 -12.18 22.82 -5.32
N ALA A 622 -11.25 23.63 -4.82
CA ALA A 622 -10.84 23.64 -3.42
C ALA A 622 -11.96 24.16 -2.48
N LYS A 623 -12.72 25.18 -2.91
CA LYS A 623 -13.79 25.79 -2.10
C LYS A 623 -15.06 24.93 -2.03
N ASN A 624 -15.35 24.12 -3.05
CA ASN A 624 -16.49 23.19 -3.08
C ASN A 624 -16.32 21.95 -2.21
N ARG A 625 -15.15 21.76 -1.60
CA ARG A 625 -14.94 20.72 -0.60
C ARG A 625 -15.61 21.13 0.71
N LYS A 626 -16.95 21.03 0.80
CA LYS A 626 -17.62 21.07 2.11
C LYS A 626 -17.05 19.93 2.96
N PRO A 627 -16.68 20.20 4.23
CA PRO A 627 -16.26 19.15 5.13
C PRO A 627 -17.36 18.09 5.22
N LEU A 628 -16.99 16.82 5.09
CA LEU A 628 -17.87 15.67 5.30
C LEU A 628 -18.68 15.87 6.59
N PRO A 629 -19.99 15.48 6.63
CA PRO A 629 -20.77 15.47 7.84
C PRO A 629 -19.99 14.79 8.98
N LYS A 630 -20.13 15.28 10.21
CA LYS A 630 -19.40 14.74 11.40
C LYS A 630 -19.53 13.21 11.56
N ALA A 631 -20.61 12.61 11.09
CA ALA A 631 -20.83 11.16 11.09
C ALA A 631 -19.92 10.36 10.12
N MET A 632 -19.19 11.02 9.22
CA MET A 632 -18.25 10.42 8.26
C MET A 632 -16.81 10.87 8.46
N ARG A 633 -16.57 11.76 9.42
CA ARG A 633 -15.21 12.06 9.87
C ARG A 633 -14.78 10.91 10.75
N ALA A 634 -13.81 10.11 10.30
CA ALA A 634 -13.09 9.25 11.21
C ALA A 634 -12.31 10.16 12.15
N ASP A 635 -12.69 10.17 13.45
CA ASP A 635 -11.86 10.66 14.52
C ASP A 635 -10.58 9.82 14.62
#